data_6f1d550639767f7061e2c31c3a1b455d
#
_entry.id   6f1d550639767f7061e2c31c3a1b455d
#
_cell.length_a   1.000
_cell.length_b   1.000
_cell.length_c   1.000
_cell.angle_alpha   90.00
_cell.angle_beta   90.00
_cell.angle_gamma   90.00
#
_symmetry.space_group_name_H-M   'P 1'
#
loop_
_entity.id
_entity.type
_entity.pdbx_description
1 polymer ?
#
loop_
_entity_poly.entity_id
_entity_poly.type
_entity_poly.pdbx_seq_one_letter_code
_entity_poly.pdbx_strand_id
1 'polypeptide(L)'
;MLRRTLVGASVAAVVAAGTVTYLVTDGSDATTSAATRPGPGRVTQHALRDLTAATAAKKVAGLPAASTQPFSLLGVTWDKPRSELRGTVRVRTRDAASGRWSGWQEVEPATEDAPDTRESAGPGSRGGTTGLWVGPSNGVEVRVTGHGRTLPAGLRVDLVDPEGGAGGSGTSRPRAAGEGGTDVRLAAAADPVDGPSDSPAPDASTSATPEPSTSVGTEPSPSETPPSEPSSPEPTPSASTTSAAPSGSVAATTAVTAPKPTMVSRAAWGADESLVKDPPEYDTSVKAVFVHHSDTGNSYTCAEAPSVVRSIFLYHVKSEGWNDIGYNFLVDKCGTVYEGRGGGVDRPVHGAHTYGFNTDTAGIAVLGTYTNANETPAGVAPTQAALNGVAKVAAWKLGLTGVDPTGKTKLTSMAPNGTGGKYPYGQEVSFDTISGHRDGFATACPGAQLYAKLGDIRTAAKKLTTPAVAVTLTGATNVGGRYYTKSAVTVGWKPVASATYQVRVDGTVAATPAAGASSAALTLQPGTHSVVVHATYGDGSSADSPAATVVADVTKPVFGTPPALSLRRATVSTTGIPVTLGWKATDNALLNSVKATSPAAKTFAGTTTSWAATAKPGAAQTWSLTAADAAGNTATSAVSRSVALMPEGQSTRTGTWKKTTNSSYLGGYGLYSASKGASASWTFTGREAGLVVKRQSNVGAVVVYVDGVKAGTLDTRASKLAYRQLVWTRAWKASGKHTIKVVVAGTSGRPTVCIDGIAYIR
;
A
#
# COMPACT_ATOMS: atom_id res chain seq x y z
N MET A 1 -73.63 28.25 -14.85
CA MET A 1 -73.11 28.99 -13.69
C MET A 1 -71.72 28.55 -13.41
N LEU A 2 -70.94 29.33 -13.45
CA LEU A 2 -69.72 30.05 -13.08
C LEU A 2 -68.40 29.48 -13.72
N ARG A 3 -67.87 30.34 -14.55
CA ARG A 3 -66.54 30.35 -15.14
C ARG A 3 -65.44 30.41 -14.05
N ARG A 4 -64.27 29.77 -14.26
CA ARG A 4 -63.01 30.42 -14.02
C ARG A 4 -61.87 29.78 -14.86
N THR A 5 -61.30 30.60 -15.57
CA THR A 5 -60.17 30.85 -16.44
C THR A 5 -58.90 30.09 -16.13
N LEU A 6 -58.29 29.48 -17.18
CA LEU A 6 -56.89 29.14 -17.28
C LEU A 6 -56.05 30.39 -17.52
N VAL A 7 -54.89 30.46 -16.82
CA VAL A 7 -53.79 31.32 -17.23
C VAL A 7 -52.56 30.42 -17.32
N GLY A 8 -52.00 30.30 -18.51
CA GLY A 8 -50.74 29.68 -18.79
C GLY A 8 -49.57 30.63 -18.47
N ALA A 9 -48.47 30.09 -17.99
CA ALA A 9 -47.20 30.78 -17.98
C ALA A 9 -46.11 29.83 -18.43
N SER A 10 -45.52 30.16 -19.56
CA SER A 10 -44.31 29.58 -20.11
C SER A 10 -43.11 30.04 -19.28
N VAL A 11 -42.23 29.15 -18.90
CA VAL A 11 -40.91 29.49 -18.34
C VAL A 11 -39.82 28.96 -19.24
N ALA A 12 -39.04 29.86 -19.77
CA ALA A 12 -37.80 29.59 -20.50
C ALA A 12 -36.70 29.20 -19.51
N ALA A 13 -35.97 28.14 -19.83
CA ALA A 13 -34.80 27.72 -19.07
C ALA A 13 -33.59 28.57 -19.42
N VAL A 14 -33.01 29.24 -18.44
CA VAL A 14 -31.63 29.79 -18.49
C VAL A 14 -30.79 29.00 -17.50
N VAL A 15 -29.76 28.33 -18.02
CA VAL A 15 -28.74 27.64 -17.22
C VAL A 15 -27.74 28.67 -16.72
N ALA A 16 -27.67 28.85 -15.40
CA ALA A 16 -26.56 29.53 -14.75
C ALA A 16 -26.11 28.70 -13.53
N ALA A 17 -24.79 28.37 -13.48
CA ALA A 17 -24.17 27.72 -12.35
C ALA A 17 -24.28 28.59 -11.10
N GLY A 18 -24.85 28.04 -10.02
CA GLY A 18 -24.96 28.72 -8.74
C GLY A 18 -25.03 27.71 -7.60
N THR A 19 -24.10 27.83 -6.69
CA THR A 19 -24.04 27.21 -5.35
C THR A 19 -25.41 27.30 -4.64
N VAL A 20 -25.94 26.13 -4.23
CA VAL A 20 -27.14 26.05 -3.41
C VAL A 20 -26.76 26.12 -1.94
N THR A 21 -27.05 27.25 -1.29
CA THR A 21 -27.00 27.41 0.17
C THR A 21 -28.37 27.07 0.71
N TYR A 22 -28.45 25.99 1.51
CA TYR A 22 -29.66 25.70 2.28
C TYR A 22 -29.66 26.53 3.57
N LEU A 23 -30.57 27.49 3.66
CA LEU A 23 -30.97 28.13 4.92
C LEU A 23 -32.10 27.31 5.55
N VAL A 24 -31.76 26.58 6.63
CA VAL A 24 -32.77 26.04 7.55
C VAL A 24 -32.86 27.01 8.70
N THR A 25 -33.98 27.71 8.79
CA THR A 25 -34.35 28.46 10.00
C THR A 25 -35.14 27.53 10.89
N ASP A 26 -34.57 27.07 11.98
CA ASP A 26 -35.35 26.60 13.12
C ASP A 26 -34.76 27.21 14.38
N GLY A 27 -35.59 27.94 15.08
CA GLY A 27 -35.17 28.66 16.29
C GLY A 27 -35.23 27.74 17.52
N SER A 28 -34.12 27.65 18.18
CA SER A 28 -34.04 27.53 19.64
C SER A 28 -32.61 27.81 20.07
N ASP A 29 -32.42 28.84 20.87
CA ASP A 29 -31.17 29.25 21.47
C ASP A 29 -30.53 28.13 22.30
N ALA A 30 -29.51 27.50 21.75
CA ALA A 30 -28.48 26.82 22.51
C ALA A 30 -27.13 27.39 22.06
N THR A 31 -26.57 28.27 22.85
CA THR A 31 -25.19 28.75 22.72
C THR A 31 -24.23 27.56 22.77
N THR A 32 -23.99 26.94 21.64
CA THR A 32 -22.83 26.05 21.47
C THR A 32 -21.59 26.95 21.36
N SER A 33 -20.85 27.01 22.45
CA SER A 33 -19.49 27.52 22.45
C SER A 33 -18.71 26.79 21.37
N ALA A 34 -18.34 27.49 20.31
CA ALA A 34 -17.44 26.97 19.28
C ALA A 34 -16.15 26.56 19.99
N ALA A 35 -15.90 25.26 20.08
CA ALA A 35 -14.64 24.73 20.59
C ALA A 35 -13.53 25.30 19.68
N THR A 36 -12.71 26.17 20.22
CA THR A 36 -11.55 26.74 19.54
C THR A 36 -10.66 25.58 19.13
N ARG A 37 -10.40 25.46 17.84
CA ARG A 37 -9.51 24.40 17.31
C ARG A 37 -8.15 24.56 18.00
N PRO A 38 -7.56 23.50 18.61
CA PRO A 38 -6.26 23.60 19.26
C PRO A 38 -5.21 24.12 18.26
N GLY A 39 -4.28 24.95 18.72
CA GLY A 39 -3.16 25.43 17.90
C GLY A 39 -2.25 24.30 17.43
N PRO A 40 -1.31 24.53 16.51
CA PRO A 40 -0.33 23.53 16.11
C PRO A 40 0.54 23.16 17.32
N GLY A 41 0.53 21.87 17.72
CA GLY A 41 1.32 21.40 18.86
C GLY A 41 2.82 21.63 18.65
N ARG A 42 3.54 21.89 19.73
CA ARG A 42 4.97 22.22 19.71
C ARG A 42 5.80 21.15 20.44
N VAL A 43 6.99 20.85 19.89
CA VAL A 43 8.01 20.04 20.57
C VAL A 43 9.28 20.89 20.70
N THR A 44 9.79 21.04 21.93
CA THR A 44 11.05 21.71 22.22
C THR A 44 12.08 20.69 22.65
N GLN A 45 13.30 20.80 22.15
CA GLN A 45 14.35 19.81 22.31
C GLN A 45 15.55 20.40 23.07
N HIS A 46 16.03 19.67 24.08
CA HIS A 46 17.24 20.05 24.82
C HIS A 46 18.23 18.88 24.86
N ALA A 47 19.42 19.09 24.30
CA ALA A 47 20.50 18.10 24.33
C ALA A 47 20.93 17.81 25.77
N LEU A 48 21.10 16.54 26.12
CA LEU A 48 21.68 16.12 27.39
C LEU A 48 23.20 16.18 27.33
N ARG A 49 23.83 16.72 28.37
CA ARG A 49 25.29 16.88 28.48
C ARG A 49 25.83 15.79 29.40
N ASP A 50 27.09 15.45 29.20
CA ASP A 50 27.82 14.52 30.07
C ASP A 50 28.01 15.19 31.45
N LEU A 51 27.54 14.53 32.50
CA LEU A 51 27.64 14.97 33.90
C LEU A 51 28.66 14.18 34.69
N THR A 52 29.35 13.24 34.06
CA THR A 52 30.27 12.29 34.73
C THR A 52 31.69 12.86 34.76
N ALA A 53 32.39 12.67 35.88
CA ALA A 53 33.84 12.83 35.92
C ALA A 53 34.55 11.76 35.10
N ALA A 54 35.69 12.08 34.51
CA ALA A 54 36.45 11.18 33.63
C ALA A 54 36.81 9.80 34.27
N THR A 55 36.83 9.73 35.61
CA THR A 55 37.16 8.55 36.41
C THR A 55 35.96 7.72 36.85
N ALA A 56 34.74 8.14 36.51
CA ALA A 56 33.53 7.47 36.99
C ALA A 56 33.32 6.09 36.34
N ALA A 57 32.92 5.11 37.15
CA ALA A 57 32.62 3.76 36.68
C ALA A 57 31.34 3.67 35.85
N LYS A 58 30.42 4.63 36.03
CA LYS A 58 29.16 4.74 35.30
C LYS A 58 29.09 6.08 34.59
N LYS A 59 28.59 6.08 33.35
CA LYS A 59 28.38 7.31 32.60
C LYS A 59 27.04 7.91 32.99
N VAL A 60 27.02 9.23 33.27
CA VAL A 60 25.81 9.98 33.57
C VAL A 60 25.70 11.14 32.60
N ALA A 61 24.60 11.23 31.87
CA ALA A 61 24.24 12.38 31.06
C ALA A 61 22.98 13.05 31.64
N GLY A 62 22.80 14.34 31.39
CA GLY A 62 21.60 15.00 31.90
C GLY A 62 21.44 16.45 31.47
N LEU A 63 20.35 17.01 31.93
CA LEU A 63 20.03 18.43 31.89
C LEU A 63 19.81 18.90 33.32
N PRO A 64 20.65 19.81 33.87
CA PRO A 64 20.39 20.42 35.17
C PRO A 64 19.04 21.13 35.17
N ALA A 65 18.51 21.41 36.40
CA ALA A 65 17.24 22.09 36.54
C ALA A 65 17.19 23.38 35.68
N ALA A 66 16.30 23.38 34.69
CA ALA A 66 16.17 24.45 33.72
C ALA A 66 14.72 24.91 33.62
N SER A 67 14.54 26.24 33.44
CA SER A 67 13.25 26.80 33.04
C SER A 67 13.06 26.60 31.53
N THR A 68 11.85 26.25 31.15
CA THR A 68 11.51 25.90 29.76
C THR A 68 10.28 26.66 29.29
N GLN A 69 10.02 26.64 27.99
CA GLN A 69 8.69 26.91 27.48
C GLN A 69 7.67 25.91 28.05
N PRO A 70 6.37 26.24 28.11
CA PRO A 70 5.34 25.33 28.58
C PRO A 70 5.35 24.00 27.84
N PHE A 71 5.11 22.91 28.56
CA PHE A 71 4.95 21.56 28.03
C PHE A 71 4.08 20.73 28.97
N SER A 72 3.55 19.62 28.50
CA SER A 72 2.70 18.72 29.32
C SER A 72 3.13 17.25 29.23
N LEU A 73 3.91 16.87 28.22
CA LEU A 73 4.51 15.54 28.11
C LEU A 73 6.02 15.70 27.79
N LEU A 74 6.80 14.76 28.29
CA LEU A 74 8.23 14.69 27.96
C LEU A 74 8.67 13.25 27.69
N GLY A 75 9.74 13.11 26.94
CA GLY A 75 10.49 11.87 26.78
C GLY A 75 11.95 12.13 26.49
N VAL A 76 12.80 11.12 26.55
CA VAL A 76 14.22 11.20 26.20
C VAL A 76 14.46 10.36 24.96
N THR A 77 15.08 10.96 23.92
CA THR A 77 15.36 10.29 22.67
C THR A 77 16.85 10.25 22.34
N TRP A 78 17.27 9.34 21.41
CA TRP A 78 18.65 9.18 20.95
C TRP A 78 18.71 8.79 19.47
N ASP A 79 19.90 8.97 18.83
CA ASP A 79 20.04 8.97 17.38
C ASP A 79 19.70 7.66 16.66
N LYS A 80 19.91 6.51 17.26
CA LYS A 80 19.67 5.23 16.58
C LYS A 80 18.45 4.55 17.18
N PRO A 81 17.36 4.35 16.41
CA PRO A 81 16.09 3.84 16.95
C PRO A 81 16.23 2.50 17.68
N ARG A 82 17.20 1.69 17.30
CA ARG A 82 17.43 0.35 17.87
C ARG A 82 18.64 0.26 18.80
N SER A 83 19.23 1.40 19.15
CA SER A 83 20.26 1.42 20.20
C SER A 83 19.59 1.28 21.56
N GLU A 84 19.91 0.21 22.25
CA GLU A 84 19.41 -0.03 23.62
C GLU A 84 20.03 0.96 24.61
N LEU A 85 19.20 1.66 25.36
CA LEU A 85 19.65 2.46 26.51
C LEU A 85 19.71 1.53 27.73
N ARG A 86 20.90 0.99 28.03
CA ARG A 86 21.15 0.21 29.24
C ARG A 86 21.40 1.11 30.41
N GLY A 87 20.34 1.53 31.11
CA GLY A 87 20.43 2.49 32.19
C GLY A 87 19.07 2.91 32.69
N THR A 88 19.08 3.87 33.61
CA THR A 88 17.87 4.51 34.17
C THR A 88 17.75 5.94 33.69
N VAL A 89 16.53 6.32 33.28
CA VAL A 89 16.18 7.70 32.96
C VAL A 89 15.29 8.23 34.06
N ARG A 90 15.73 9.31 34.73
CA ARG A 90 14.95 9.98 35.78
C ARG A 90 14.72 11.43 35.41
N VAL A 91 13.51 11.87 35.64
CA VAL A 91 13.06 13.23 35.34
C VAL A 91 12.35 13.82 36.56
N ARG A 92 12.41 15.13 36.69
CA ARG A 92 11.48 15.90 37.53
C ARG A 92 11.09 17.17 36.84
N THR A 93 9.88 17.62 37.08
CA THR A 93 9.31 18.77 36.40
C THR A 93 8.83 19.81 37.38
N ARG A 94 8.74 21.04 36.91
CA ARG A 94 8.18 22.16 37.68
C ARG A 94 6.79 22.48 37.13
N ASP A 95 5.79 22.31 38.00
CA ASP A 95 4.41 22.66 37.67
C ASP A 95 4.27 24.15 37.33
N ALA A 96 3.58 24.46 36.23
CA ALA A 96 3.50 25.81 35.70
C ALA A 96 2.65 26.76 36.55
N ALA A 97 1.65 26.24 37.29
CA ALA A 97 0.74 27.05 38.11
C ALA A 97 1.31 27.32 39.50
N SER A 98 1.84 26.28 40.14
CA SER A 98 2.34 26.37 41.54
C SER A 98 3.81 26.68 41.64
N GLY A 99 4.59 26.54 40.55
CA GLY A 99 6.04 26.66 40.57
C GLY A 99 6.82 25.62 41.34
N ARG A 100 6.13 24.58 41.86
CA ARG A 100 6.73 23.51 42.66
C ARG A 100 7.35 22.43 41.82
N TRP A 101 8.50 21.91 42.23
CA TRP A 101 9.13 20.76 41.60
C TRP A 101 8.47 19.46 42.09
N SER A 102 8.26 18.53 41.14
CA SER A 102 7.84 17.15 41.43
C SER A 102 8.98 16.38 42.14
N GLY A 103 8.65 15.21 42.69
CA GLY A 103 9.64 14.17 42.96
C GLY A 103 10.27 13.66 41.64
N TRP A 104 11.39 12.93 41.77
CA TRP A 104 11.98 12.20 40.68
C TRP A 104 11.07 11.07 40.21
N GLN A 105 10.81 11.00 38.92
CA GLN A 105 10.07 9.94 38.24
C GLN A 105 11.02 9.21 37.30
N GLU A 106 10.86 7.92 37.16
CA GLU A 106 11.59 7.08 36.22
C GLU A 106 10.76 6.91 34.96
N VAL A 107 11.43 6.93 33.80
CA VAL A 107 10.82 6.78 32.48
C VAL A 107 11.50 5.60 31.80
N GLU A 108 10.72 4.66 31.30
CA GLU A 108 11.26 3.45 30.68
C GLU A 108 11.72 3.69 29.23
N PRO A 109 12.86 3.10 28.81
CA PRO A 109 13.19 3.02 27.40
C PRO A 109 12.13 2.21 26.66
N ALA A 110 11.61 2.76 25.55
CA ALA A 110 10.61 2.12 24.71
C ALA A 110 11.21 1.87 23.32
N THR A 111 11.68 0.64 23.09
CA THR A 111 12.20 0.21 21.78
C THR A 111 11.32 -0.87 21.16
N GLU A 112 10.33 -1.31 21.88
CA GLU A 112 9.38 -2.39 21.57
C GLU A 112 8.16 -1.92 20.77
N ASP A 113 7.69 -0.70 21.01
CA ASP A 113 6.72 -0.02 20.17
C ASP A 113 7.49 0.62 19.02
N ALA A 114 7.45 0.02 17.87
CA ALA A 114 8.19 0.53 16.72
C ALA A 114 7.58 0.08 15.39
N PRO A 115 7.71 0.90 14.35
CA PRO A 115 7.41 0.49 13.00
C PRO A 115 8.33 -0.65 12.56
N ASP A 116 7.79 -1.67 11.91
CA ASP A 116 8.54 -2.76 11.27
C ASP A 116 8.53 -2.69 9.74
N THR A 117 8.02 -1.59 9.19
CA THR A 117 7.91 -1.26 7.77
C THR A 117 9.01 -0.27 7.32
N ARG A 118 8.82 0.35 6.14
CA ARG A 118 9.69 1.41 5.61
C ARG A 118 9.81 2.62 6.53
N GLU A 119 8.80 2.86 7.36
CA GLU A 119 8.76 3.94 8.35
C GLU A 119 9.94 3.84 9.33
N SER A 120 10.34 2.63 9.73
CA SER A 120 11.46 2.41 10.66
C SER A 120 12.84 2.74 10.07
N ALA A 121 12.95 2.82 8.76
CA ALA A 121 14.19 3.12 8.03
C ALA A 121 14.29 4.58 7.57
N GLY A 122 13.29 5.41 7.88
CA GLY A 122 13.22 6.81 7.45
C GLY A 122 14.36 7.66 8.03
N PRO A 123 14.87 8.65 7.27
CA PRO A 123 15.81 9.61 7.80
C PRO A 123 15.16 10.42 8.93
N GLY A 124 15.76 10.37 10.11
CA GLY A 124 15.26 11.09 11.30
C GLY A 124 14.58 10.20 12.34
N SER A 125 14.42 8.90 12.10
CA SER A 125 13.92 7.95 13.11
C SER A 125 14.88 7.87 14.29
N ARG A 126 14.36 7.92 15.51
CA ARG A 126 15.10 7.93 16.77
C ARG A 126 14.56 6.84 17.71
N GLY A 127 15.43 6.35 18.59
CA GLY A 127 14.99 5.60 19.76
C GLY A 127 14.55 6.54 20.86
N GLY A 128 13.64 6.10 21.71
CA GLY A 128 13.09 6.91 22.78
C GLY A 128 12.75 6.14 24.04
N THR A 129 12.31 6.87 25.05
CA THR A 129 11.58 6.36 26.20
C THR A 129 10.09 6.44 25.91
N THR A 130 9.28 5.79 26.74
CA THR A 130 7.85 6.14 26.83
C THR A 130 7.68 7.64 27.09
N GLY A 131 6.60 8.23 26.58
CA GLY A 131 6.28 9.63 26.81
C GLY A 131 5.59 9.81 28.17
N LEU A 132 6.19 10.51 29.13
CA LEU A 132 5.61 10.78 30.44
C LEU A 132 4.74 12.04 30.41
N TRP A 133 3.44 11.90 30.71
CA TRP A 133 2.53 13.03 30.93
C TRP A 133 2.73 13.60 32.33
N VAL A 134 3.07 14.85 32.39
CA VAL A 134 3.36 15.58 33.64
C VAL A 134 2.39 16.73 33.91
N GLY A 135 1.44 16.95 33.00
CA GLY A 135 0.56 18.12 33.05
C GLY A 135 1.30 19.42 32.74
N PRO A 136 0.61 20.57 32.82
CA PRO A 136 1.19 21.86 32.49
C PRO A 136 2.44 22.17 33.34
N SER A 137 3.60 22.16 32.69
CA SER A 137 4.91 22.32 33.31
C SER A 137 5.76 23.39 32.58
N ASN A 138 6.69 24.03 33.28
CA ASN A 138 7.58 25.08 32.74
C ASN A 138 9.03 24.97 33.21
N GLY A 139 9.41 23.79 33.72
CA GLY A 139 10.78 23.48 34.11
C GLY A 139 11.02 21.99 34.12
N VAL A 140 12.23 21.57 33.81
CA VAL A 140 12.65 20.16 33.72
C VAL A 140 14.06 19.96 34.27
N GLU A 141 14.30 18.83 34.91
CA GLU A 141 15.62 18.29 35.19
C GLU A 141 15.64 16.81 34.79
N VAL A 142 16.71 16.39 34.10
CA VAL A 142 16.85 15.03 33.55
C VAL A 142 18.18 14.45 33.97
N ARG A 143 18.18 13.16 34.37
CA ARG A 143 19.38 12.34 34.62
C ARG A 143 19.25 10.99 33.95
N VAL A 144 20.20 10.68 33.09
CA VAL A 144 20.35 9.36 32.45
C VAL A 144 21.61 8.71 33.00
N THR A 145 21.46 7.60 33.71
CA THR A 145 22.57 6.88 34.32
C THR A 145 22.73 5.55 33.62
N GLY A 146 23.85 5.36 32.89
CA GLY A 146 24.18 4.09 32.25
C GLY A 146 24.55 3.02 33.26
N HIS A 147 24.18 1.75 32.99
CA HIS A 147 24.67 0.59 33.75
C HIS A 147 26.12 0.24 33.44
N GLY A 148 26.76 0.93 32.47
CA GLY A 148 28.14 0.83 32.04
C GLY A 148 28.74 2.17 31.65
N ARG A 149 29.87 2.13 30.91
CA ARG A 149 30.61 3.35 30.48
C ARG A 149 30.06 4.01 29.21
N THR A 150 29.06 3.46 28.57
CA THR A 150 28.50 3.97 27.31
C THR A 150 27.03 4.29 27.46
N LEU A 151 26.62 5.35 26.84
CA LEU A 151 25.22 5.76 26.60
C LEU A 151 25.03 5.93 25.10
N PRO A 152 23.79 5.78 24.57
CA PRO A 152 23.52 6.08 23.18
C PRO A 152 23.92 7.52 22.81
N ALA A 153 24.32 7.73 21.55
CA ALA A 153 24.66 9.07 21.05
C ALA A 153 23.39 9.91 20.83
N GLY A 154 23.54 11.23 20.85
CA GLY A 154 22.48 12.17 20.54
C GLY A 154 21.34 12.19 21.57
N LEU A 155 21.63 11.87 22.83
CA LEU A 155 20.65 11.96 23.92
C LEU A 155 20.09 13.39 24.03
N ARG A 156 18.78 13.53 24.05
CA ARG A 156 18.07 14.79 24.28
C ARG A 156 16.76 14.53 25.02
N VAL A 157 16.25 15.51 25.73
CA VAL A 157 14.88 15.52 26.22
C VAL A 157 14.01 16.29 25.23
N ASP A 158 12.88 15.70 24.87
CA ASP A 158 11.85 16.29 24.03
C ASP A 158 10.67 16.67 24.93
N LEU A 159 10.28 17.95 24.88
CA LEU A 159 9.22 18.55 25.68
C LEU A 159 8.04 18.86 24.75
N VAL A 160 6.91 18.23 24.95
CA VAL A 160 5.72 18.32 24.10
C VAL A 160 4.68 19.22 24.74
N ASP A 161 4.31 20.26 24.01
CA ASP A 161 3.19 21.15 24.31
C ASP A 161 2.07 20.87 23.30
N PRO A 162 1.00 20.14 23.70
CA PRO A 162 -0.08 19.79 22.77
C PRO A 162 -0.89 21.01 22.31
N GLU A 163 -0.94 22.06 23.09
CA GLU A 163 -1.72 23.26 22.75
C GLU A 163 -0.92 24.24 21.89
N GLY A 164 0.40 24.12 21.85
CA GLY A 164 1.31 24.83 20.95
C GLY A 164 1.18 26.33 21.00
N GLY A 165 1.22 26.91 22.18
CA GLY A 165 1.31 28.32 22.42
C GLY A 165 0.77 29.22 21.32
N ALA A 166 -0.55 29.35 21.15
CA ALA A 166 -1.13 30.53 20.52
C ALA A 166 -0.77 31.69 21.43
N GLY A 167 0.21 32.47 21.03
CA GLY A 167 0.52 33.72 21.68
C GLY A 167 -0.72 34.61 21.65
N GLY A 168 -1.22 34.99 22.79
CA GLY A 168 -2.10 36.11 22.89
C GLY A 168 -3.59 35.87 23.04
N SER A 169 -4.02 36.33 24.14
CA SER A 169 -5.32 36.89 24.56
C SER A 169 -6.38 35.89 25.09
N GLY A 170 -6.36 35.76 26.37
CA GLY A 170 -7.45 36.34 27.18
C GLY A 170 -8.70 35.50 27.31
N THR A 171 -8.74 34.66 28.33
CA THR A 171 -9.91 34.72 29.19
C THR A 171 -9.42 35.00 30.61
N SER A 172 -9.53 36.25 30.93
CA SER A 172 -9.37 36.77 32.27
C SER A 172 -10.37 36.13 33.24
N ARG A 173 -9.88 35.34 34.15
CA ARG A 173 -10.52 35.16 35.44
C ARG A 173 -10.34 36.48 36.22
N PRO A 174 -11.31 36.97 37.03
CA PRO A 174 -11.22 38.25 37.72
C PRO A 174 -10.02 38.27 38.68
N ARG A 175 -9.14 39.21 38.49
CA ARG A 175 -8.01 39.50 39.33
C ARG A 175 -8.52 40.27 40.57
N ALA A 176 -8.37 39.75 41.77
CA ALA A 176 -8.33 40.56 42.97
C ALA A 176 -7.05 41.38 42.98
N ALA A 177 -7.20 42.67 43.27
CA ALA A 177 -6.12 43.64 43.23
C ALA A 177 -5.12 43.37 44.40
N GLY A 178 -3.82 43.64 44.12
CA GLY A 178 -2.77 43.66 45.14
C GLY A 178 -1.37 43.70 44.49
N GLU A 179 -0.91 44.91 44.29
CA GLU A 179 0.45 45.43 44.33
C GLU A 179 1.68 44.64 43.93
N GLY A 180 2.39 45.23 42.97
CA GLY A 180 3.80 45.66 43.01
C GLY A 180 4.92 44.64 43.01
N GLY A 181 5.79 44.72 42.01
CA GLY A 181 7.17 44.33 42.22
C GLY A 181 7.90 43.60 41.12
N THR A 182 8.54 44.34 40.30
CA THR A 182 9.92 44.20 39.75
C THR A 182 10.35 42.89 39.10
N ASP A 183 10.64 43.04 37.83
CA ASP A 183 11.54 42.19 37.01
C ASP A 183 12.84 41.85 37.77
N VAL A 184 13.16 40.60 37.91
CA VAL A 184 14.50 40.13 38.26
C VAL A 184 15.07 39.37 37.10
N ARG A 185 15.83 40.04 36.25
CA ARG A 185 16.87 39.46 35.40
C ARG A 185 17.93 38.85 36.31
N LEU A 186 18.18 37.54 36.18
CA LEU A 186 19.40 36.96 36.73
C LEU A 186 20.55 37.20 35.78
N ALA A 187 21.52 37.98 36.29
CA ALA A 187 22.77 38.32 35.67
C ALA A 187 23.65 37.10 35.43
N ALA A 188 24.21 37.02 34.26
CA ALA A 188 25.39 36.24 33.97
C ALA A 188 26.62 36.90 34.61
N ALA A 189 27.39 36.15 35.36
CA ALA A 189 28.72 36.54 35.76
C ALA A 189 29.66 36.45 34.57
N ALA A 190 30.15 37.58 34.12
CA ALA A 190 31.29 37.73 33.23
C ALA A 190 32.53 37.98 34.05
N ASP A 191 33.69 37.50 33.59
CA ASP A 191 34.95 38.24 33.73
C ASP A 191 36.03 37.65 32.83
N PRO A 192 37.15 38.42 32.53
CA PRO A 192 37.17 39.30 31.35
C PRO A 192 38.44 39.10 30.47
N VAL A 193 38.40 39.77 29.30
CA VAL A 193 39.48 40.51 28.54
C VAL A 193 40.68 39.66 28.04
N ASP A 194 41.04 39.63 26.79
CA ASP A 194 41.60 40.64 25.89
C ASP A 194 41.62 40.15 24.43
N GLY A 195 41.30 41.03 23.48
CA GLY A 195 41.61 40.88 22.06
C GLY A 195 42.97 41.53 21.72
N PRO A 196 43.35 41.81 20.47
CA PRO A 196 42.56 41.81 19.24
C PRO A 196 43.30 41.25 17.99
N SER A 197 42.62 41.32 16.85
CA SER A 197 43.15 41.55 15.46
C SER A 197 43.79 40.36 14.72
N ASP A 198 43.39 39.95 13.57
CA ASP A 198 43.30 40.47 12.22
C ASP A 198 42.94 39.37 11.23
N SER A 199 42.06 39.67 10.35
CA SER A 199 41.89 38.98 9.06
C SER A 199 43.04 39.29 8.10
N PRO A 200 43.39 38.51 7.07
CA PRO A 200 42.53 38.34 5.90
C PRO A 200 42.58 36.96 5.19
N ALA A 201 41.61 36.71 4.38
CA ALA A 201 41.70 35.83 3.23
C ALA A 201 42.55 36.48 2.10
N PRO A 202 43.03 35.81 1.03
CA PRO A 202 42.26 34.97 0.13
C PRO A 202 43.06 33.84 -0.58
N ASP A 203 42.33 33.20 -1.50
CA ASP A 203 42.69 32.59 -2.81
C ASP A 203 43.12 31.14 -2.94
N ALA A 204 42.22 30.46 -3.59
CA ALA A 204 42.29 29.72 -4.86
C ALA A 204 43.54 28.88 -5.20
N SER A 205 43.30 27.67 -5.56
CA SER A 205 43.69 27.07 -6.86
C SER A 205 44.11 25.61 -6.83
N THR A 206 43.41 24.82 -7.63
CA THR A 206 43.82 23.81 -8.60
C THR A 206 44.31 22.44 -8.14
N SER A 207 43.53 21.47 -8.55
CA SER A 207 43.87 20.36 -9.45
C SER A 207 44.98 19.37 -9.07
N ALA A 208 44.62 18.09 -8.96
CA ALA A 208 45.16 17.02 -9.82
C ALA A 208 44.81 15.61 -9.29
N THR A 209 44.14 14.85 -10.12
CA THR A 209 44.14 13.40 -10.17
C THR A 209 45.55 12.90 -10.48
N PRO A 210 45.97 11.71 -10.01
CA PRO A 210 46.15 10.64 -10.97
C PRO A 210 45.73 9.24 -10.49
N GLU A 211 45.13 8.47 -11.37
CA GLU A 211 45.27 7.02 -11.51
C GLU A 211 46.62 6.71 -12.23
N PRO A 212 47.02 5.44 -12.49
CA PRO A 212 46.79 4.14 -11.84
C PRO A 212 48.10 3.38 -11.55
N SER A 213 48.05 2.19 -10.95
CA SER A 213 49.03 1.13 -11.26
C SER A 213 48.61 -0.28 -10.79
N THR A 214 48.55 -1.11 -11.76
CA THR A 214 48.64 -2.54 -11.94
C THR A 214 49.61 -3.31 -11.07
N SER A 215 49.29 -4.57 -10.70
CA SER A 215 50.02 -5.83 -10.95
C SER A 215 49.36 -6.99 -10.19
N VAL A 216 48.86 -7.99 -10.86
CA VAL A 216 49.43 -9.24 -11.39
C VAL A 216 49.64 -10.35 -10.36
N GLY A 217 48.97 -11.49 -10.65
CA GLY A 217 49.38 -12.85 -10.40
C GLY A 217 48.74 -13.53 -9.18
N THR A 218 48.18 -14.69 -9.20
CA THR A 218 48.35 -15.90 -9.99
C THR A 218 47.22 -16.88 -9.62
N GLU A 219 46.73 -17.60 -10.57
CA GLU A 219 45.96 -18.85 -10.42
C GLU A 219 46.83 -19.98 -9.91
N PRO A 220 46.33 -21.09 -9.32
CA PRO A 220 45.77 -22.14 -10.15
C PRO A 220 44.51 -22.87 -9.59
N SER A 221 43.74 -23.36 -10.52
CA SER A 221 42.78 -24.46 -10.41
C SER A 221 43.44 -25.80 -10.08
N PRO A 222 42.72 -26.78 -9.46
CA PRO A 222 42.06 -27.77 -10.31
C PRO A 222 40.71 -28.31 -9.84
N SER A 223 39.87 -28.47 -10.80
CA SER A 223 39.01 -29.63 -11.15
C SER A 223 38.63 -30.62 -10.04
N GLU A 224 37.32 -30.69 -9.74
CA GLU A 224 36.66 -31.97 -9.45
C GLU A 224 35.23 -31.98 -9.97
N THR A 225 34.93 -33.04 -10.71
CA THR A 225 33.65 -33.37 -11.36
C THR A 225 32.72 -34.02 -10.36
N PRO A 226 31.42 -33.65 -10.29
CA PRO A 226 30.41 -34.47 -9.61
C PRO A 226 29.76 -35.49 -10.55
N PRO A 227 29.34 -36.64 -10.01
CA PRO A 227 28.85 -37.77 -10.80
C PRO A 227 27.40 -37.60 -11.28
N SER A 228 27.11 -38.29 -12.36
CA SER A 228 25.87 -38.32 -13.12
C SER A 228 24.68 -38.88 -12.31
N GLU A 229 23.54 -38.17 -12.35
CA GLU A 229 22.24 -38.71 -11.96
C GLU A 229 21.60 -39.52 -13.09
N PRO A 230 20.85 -40.60 -12.75
CA PRO A 230 20.16 -41.41 -13.75
C PRO A 230 18.83 -40.82 -14.20
N SER A 231 18.58 -40.88 -15.49
CA SER A 231 17.38 -40.49 -16.19
C SER A 231 16.13 -41.21 -15.69
N SER A 232 15.08 -40.47 -15.39
CA SER A 232 13.72 -40.98 -15.17
C SER A 232 12.87 -40.84 -16.45
N PRO A 233 12.02 -41.79 -16.77
CA PRO A 233 11.33 -41.79 -18.05
C PRO A 233 10.06 -40.90 -18.04
N GLU A 234 9.77 -40.39 -19.25
CA GLU A 234 8.62 -39.59 -19.63
C GLU A 234 7.30 -40.33 -19.40
N PRO A 235 6.24 -39.72 -18.82
CA PRO A 235 4.93 -40.37 -18.74
C PRO A 235 4.06 -40.04 -19.98
N THR A 236 3.56 -41.08 -20.60
CA THR A 236 2.52 -41.11 -21.63
C THR A 236 1.19 -40.51 -21.15
N PRO A 237 0.42 -39.83 -22.00
CA PRO A 237 -0.86 -39.24 -21.60
C PRO A 237 -1.94 -40.30 -21.41
N SER A 238 -2.47 -40.41 -20.21
CA SER A 238 -3.62 -41.24 -19.91
C SER A 238 -4.89 -40.41 -19.76
N ALA A 239 -5.98 -41.00 -20.18
CA ALA A 239 -7.29 -40.41 -20.37
C ALA A 239 -7.93 -39.83 -19.12
N SER A 240 -8.72 -38.76 -19.32
CA SER A 240 -9.60 -38.10 -18.37
C SER A 240 -10.62 -39.09 -17.78
N THR A 241 -10.56 -39.33 -16.48
CA THR A 241 -11.69 -39.77 -15.68
C THR A 241 -12.08 -38.65 -14.73
N THR A 242 -13.32 -38.21 -14.89
CA THR A 242 -14.00 -37.28 -14.00
C THR A 242 -14.08 -37.89 -12.60
N SER A 243 -13.28 -37.44 -11.66
CA SER A 243 -13.43 -37.81 -10.26
C SER A 243 -14.06 -36.63 -9.51
N ALA A 244 -15.21 -36.90 -8.90
CA ALA A 244 -15.92 -35.99 -8.02
C ALA A 244 -15.02 -35.61 -6.85
N ALA A 245 -14.93 -34.31 -6.57
CA ALA A 245 -14.26 -33.80 -5.39
C ALA A 245 -14.96 -34.28 -4.11
N PRO A 246 -14.23 -34.70 -3.08
CA PRO A 246 -14.83 -34.95 -1.78
C PRO A 246 -15.25 -33.64 -1.16
N SER A 247 -16.55 -33.47 -0.92
CA SER A 247 -17.12 -32.45 -0.07
C SER A 247 -16.66 -32.67 1.36
N GLY A 248 -15.46 -32.19 1.69
CA GLY A 248 -15.06 -31.98 3.06
C GLY A 248 -15.83 -30.79 3.60
N SER A 249 -16.87 -31.02 4.38
CA SER A 249 -17.51 -30.03 5.22
C SER A 249 -16.47 -29.52 6.23
N VAL A 250 -15.75 -28.44 5.89
CA VAL A 250 -15.10 -27.61 6.90
C VAL A 250 -16.24 -26.97 7.68
N ALA A 251 -16.35 -27.31 8.97
CA ALA A 251 -17.28 -26.64 9.87
C ALA A 251 -17.08 -25.13 9.71
N ALA A 252 -18.05 -24.45 9.13
CA ALA A 252 -18.05 -23.00 9.00
C ALA A 252 -18.00 -22.43 10.42
N THR A 253 -16.86 -21.92 10.84
CA THR A 253 -16.76 -21.06 12.00
C THR A 253 -17.74 -19.91 11.78
N THR A 254 -18.74 -19.83 12.63
CA THR A 254 -19.76 -18.78 12.57
C THR A 254 -19.00 -17.45 12.73
N ALA A 255 -18.94 -16.66 11.67
CA ALA A 255 -18.36 -15.31 11.74
C ALA A 255 -19.12 -14.53 12.84
N VAL A 256 -18.39 -13.77 13.65
CA VAL A 256 -18.96 -12.99 14.76
C VAL A 256 -18.89 -11.51 14.39
N THR A 257 -19.89 -10.73 14.80
CA THR A 257 -19.89 -9.27 14.66
C THR A 257 -20.16 -8.61 16.00
N ALA A 258 -19.71 -7.37 16.15
CA ALA A 258 -20.02 -6.55 17.30
C ALA A 258 -20.28 -5.10 16.85
N PRO A 259 -21.10 -4.32 17.61
CA PRO A 259 -21.41 -2.94 17.24
C PRO A 259 -20.16 -2.07 17.31
N LYS A 260 -20.05 -1.13 16.35
CA LYS A 260 -18.97 -0.13 16.35
C LYS A 260 -19.10 0.77 17.58
N PRO A 261 -18.05 0.90 18.40
CA PRO A 261 -18.09 1.82 19.54
C PRO A 261 -18.08 3.27 19.09
N THR A 262 -18.73 4.15 19.84
CA THR A 262 -18.55 5.59 19.70
C THR A 262 -17.09 5.92 20.04
N MET A 263 -16.45 6.76 19.22
CA MET A 263 -15.07 7.15 19.41
C MET A 263 -14.82 8.61 19.07
N VAL A 264 -13.87 9.21 19.74
CA VAL A 264 -13.39 10.56 19.49
C VAL A 264 -12.51 10.49 18.24
N SER A 265 -12.90 11.19 17.19
CA SER A 265 -12.16 11.21 15.92
C SER A 265 -10.83 11.96 16.04
N ARG A 266 -9.91 11.73 15.10
CA ARG A 266 -8.63 12.44 14.97
C ARG A 266 -8.83 13.97 14.97
N ALA A 267 -9.80 14.46 14.21
CA ALA A 267 -10.14 15.88 14.18
C ALA A 267 -10.61 16.40 15.55
N ALA A 268 -11.35 15.59 16.32
CA ALA A 268 -11.91 16.00 17.61
C ALA A 268 -10.86 16.08 18.73
N TRP A 269 -9.83 15.20 18.72
CA TRP A 269 -8.70 15.34 19.65
C TRP A 269 -7.56 16.22 19.11
N GLY A 270 -7.72 16.77 17.91
CA GLY A 270 -6.83 17.79 17.36
C GLY A 270 -5.56 17.24 16.70
N ALA A 271 -5.63 16.11 15.99
CA ALA A 271 -4.53 15.65 15.13
C ALA A 271 -4.20 16.72 14.08
N ASP A 272 -2.92 16.97 13.91
CA ASP A 272 -2.41 17.81 12.80
C ASP A 272 -2.01 16.87 11.64
N GLU A 273 -2.95 16.65 10.73
CA GLU A 273 -2.76 15.73 9.60
C GLU A 273 -1.63 16.16 8.66
N SER A 274 -1.20 17.42 8.72
CA SER A 274 -0.07 17.91 7.92
C SER A 274 1.28 17.33 8.37
N LEU A 275 1.34 16.74 9.56
CA LEU A 275 2.52 16.07 10.10
C LEU A 275 2.65 14.62 9.64
N VAL A 276 1.59 14.02 9.14
CA VAL A 276 1.59 12.67 8.55
C VAL A 276 2.19 12.76 7.15
N LYS A 277 3.36 12.13 6.95
CA LYS A 277 4.17 12.33 5.73
C LYS A 277 3.78 11.39 4.60
N ASP A 278 3.49 10.14 4.94
CA ASP A 278 3.22 9.09 3.98
C ASP A 278 1.76 8.61 4.09
N PRO A 279 1.15 8.15 2.97
CA PRO A 279 -0.17 7.54 3.02
C PRO A 279 -0.20 6.33 3.95
N PRO A 280 -1.35 6.05 4.61
CA PRO A 280 -1.48 4.90 5.48
C PRO A 280 -1.29 3.58 4.71
N GLU A 281 -0.55 2.65 5.28
CA GLU A 281 -0.42 1.28 4.79
C GLU A 281 -1.60 0.42 5.30
N TYR A 282 -1.95 -0.63 4.55
CA TYR A 282 -3.07 -1.50 4.88
C TYR A 282 -2.67 -2.96 4.76
N ASP A 283 -3.05 -3.71 5.76
CA ASP A 283 -2.95 -5.16 5.78
C ASP A 283 -4.12 -5.83 5.02
N THR A 284 -4.07 -7.15 4.91
CA THR A 284 -5.16 -7.92 4.29
C THR A 284 -6.39 -7.97 5.19
N SER A 285 -6.19 -8.13 6.50
CA SER A 285 -7.24 -8.28 7.51
C SER A 285 -6.68 -7.98 8.90
N VAL A 286 -7.56 -7.91 9.93
CA VAL A 286 -7.12 -7.90 11.32
C VAL A 286 -7.42 -9.29 11.92
N LYS A 287 -6.37 -10.02 12.30
CA LYS A 287 -6.43 -11.38 12.87
C LYS A 287 -6.30 -11.40 14.38
N ALA A 288 -5.66 -10.38 14.94
CA ALA A 288 -5.50 -10.22 16.39
C ALA A 288 -5.47 -8.74 16.79
N VAL A 289 -5.73 -8.51 18.06
CA VAL A 289 -5.55 -7.21 18.74
C VAL A 289 -4.48 -7.36 19.80
N PHE A 290 -3.51 -6.46 19.81
CA PHE A 290 -2.56 -6.33 20.90
C PHE A 290 -2.98 -5.19 21.82
N VAL A 291 -3.09 -5.48 23.12
CA VAL A 291 -3.40 -4.51 24.17
C VAL A 291 -2.10 -3.99 24.76
N HIS A 292 -1.98 -2.67 24.81
CA HIS A 292 -0.85 -1.92 25.34
C HIS A 292 -1.28 -1.03 26.49
N HIS A 293 -0.33 -0.52 27.26
CA HIS A 293 -0.47 0.73 27.98
C HIS A 293 0.38 1.81 27.30
N SER A 294 0.02 3.06 27.48
CA SER A 294 0.84 4.16 26.95
C SER A 294 2.02 4.52 27.83
N ASP A 295 2.03 3.99 29.04
CA ASP A 295 2.99 4.26 30.12
C ASP A 295 3.23 5.75 30.42
N THR A 296 2.21 6.57 30.15
CA THR A 296 2.25 8.02 30.32
C THR A 296 2.00 8.49 31.74
N GLY A 297 1.81 7.56 32.70
CA GLY A 297 1.36 7.89 34.05
C GLY A 297 -0.15 8.11 34.15
N ASN A 298 -0.67 8.10 35.37
CA ASN A 298 -2.12 8.10 35.63
C ASN A 298 -2.67 9.44 36.14
N SER A 299 -1.83 10.47 36.25
CA SER A 299 -2.17 11.78 36.85
C SER A 299 -2.86 12.74 35.86
N TYR A 300 -3.64 12.22 34.94
CA TYR A 300 -4.47 13.03 34.05
C TYR A 300 -5.95 12.92 34.41
N THR A 301 -6.76 13.91 34.08
CA THR A 301 -8.21 13.88 34.14
C THR A 301 -8.79 13.39 32.81
N CYS A 302 -10.03 12.91 32.78
CA CYS A 302 -10.68 12.50 31.54
C CYS A 302 -10.88 13.66 30.54
N ALA A 303 -10.96 14.88 31.03
CA ALA A 303 -11.01 16.08 30.20
C ALA A 303 -9.67 16.39 29.51
N GLU A 304 -8.56 15.96 30.10
CA GLU A 304 -7.21 16.12 29.54
C GLU A 304 -6.83 14.98 28.58
N ALA A 305 -7.58 13.87 28.56
CA ALA A 305 -7.24 12.71 27.75
C ALA A 305 -7.04 13.02 26.25
N PRO A 306 -7.84 13.90 25.59
CA PRO A 306 -7.56 14.33 24.21
C PRO A 306 -6.16 14.97 24.05
N SER A 307 -5.74 15.81 25.02
CA SER A 307 -4.41 16.43 25.02
C SER A 307 -3.29 15.40 25.27
N VAL A 308 -3.55 14.36 26.09
CA VAL A 308 -2.62 13.22 26.25
C VAL A 308 -2.45 12.47 24.92
N VAL A 309 -3.54 12.10 24.24
CA VAL A 309 -3.52 11.45 22.93
C VAL A 309 -2.75 12.28 21.91
N ARG A 310 -3.02 13.58 21.85
CA ARG A 310 -2.33 14.52 20.99
C ARG A 310 -0.85 14.63 21.30
N SER A 311 -0.47 14.61 22.59
CA SER A 311 0.94 14.63 22.99
C SER A 311 1.69 13.37 22.57
N ILE A 312 1.06 12.19 22.68
CA ILE A 312 1.62 10.93 22.19
C ILE A 312 1.82 11.00 20.67
N PHE A 313 0.83 11.48 19.90
CA PHE A 313 0.96 11.69 18.47
C PHE A 313 2.14 12.61 18.13
N LEU A 314 2.25 13.76 18.77
CA LEU A 314 3.35 14.71 18.53
C LEU A 314 4.71 14.11 18.91
N TYR A 315 4.77 13.32 19.97
CA TYR A 315 5.99 12.65 20.42
C TYR A 315 6.45 11.62 19.38
N HIS A 316 5.56 10.73 18.94
CA HIS A 316 5.89 9.74 17.89
C HIS A 316 6.34 10.42 16.59
N VAL A 317 5.62 11.46 16.12
CA VAL A 317 5.89 12.06 14.81
C VAL A 317 7.07 13.03 14.85
N LYS A 318 7.17 13.91 15.87
CA LYS A 318 8.20 14.98 15.93
C LYS A 318 9.46 14.58 16.69
N SER A 319 9.34 13.68 17.68
CA SER A 319 10.49 13.28 18.52
C SER A 319 11.10 11.98 18.04
N GLU A 320 10.31 10.94 17.76
CA GLU A 320 10.77 9.64 17.29
C GLU A 320 10.86 9.55 15.77
N GLY A 321 10.19 10.45 15.05
CA GLY A 321 10.26 10.58 13.60
C GLY A 321 9.37 9.61 12.83
N TRP A 322 8.38 9.00 13.51
CA TRP A 322 7.40 8.11 12.89
C TRP A 322 6.46 8.87 11.96
N ASN A 323 5.76 8.12 11.11
CA ASN A 323 4.80 8.71 10.18
C ASN A 323 3.52 9.20 10.87
N ASP A 324 3.06 8.47 11.87
CA ASP A 324 1.83 8.76 12.64
C ASP A 324 1.95 8.19 14.05
N ILE A 325 0.91 8.36 14.88
CA ILE A 325 0.77 7.66 16.15
C ILE A 325 0.80 6.14 15.93
N GLY A 326 1.53 5.39 16.78
CA GLY A 326 1.75 3.96 16.58
C GLY A 326 0.51 3.10 16.73
N TYR A 327 -0.36 3.44 17.68
CA TYR A 327 -1.55 2.68 18.04
C TYR A 327 -2.72 2.97 17.11
N ASN A 328 -3.48 1.91 16.72
CA ASN A 328 -4.70 2.08 15.94
C ASN A 328 -5.83 2.74 16.74
N PHE A 329 -5.90 2.44 18.04
CA PHE A 329 -6.89 2.99 18.96
C PHE A 329 -6.26 3.28 20.31
N LEU A 330 -6.84 4.26 21.04
CA LEU A 330 -6.50 4.51 22.44
C LEU A 330 -7.77 4.50 23.28
N VAL A 331 -7.62 4.18 24.57
CA VAL A 331 -8.73 4.15 25.53
C VAL A 331 -8.27 4.83 26.81
N ASP A 332 -9.01 5.82 27.31
CA ASP A 332 -8.69 6.47 28.57
C ASP A 332 -9.25 5.71 29.80
N LYS A 333 -8.86 6.12 30.98
CA LYS A 333 -9.34 5.52 32.24
C LYS A 333 -10.85 5.68 32.47
N CYS A 334 -11.56 6.54 31.71
CA CYS A 334 -13.00 6.71 31.75
C CYS A 334 -13.73 5.85 30.70
N GLY A 335 -12.98 5.10 29.87
CA GLY A 335 -13.51 4.22 28.84
C GLY A 335 -13.84 4.91 27.53
N THR A 336 -13.44 6.18 27.36
CA THR A 336 -13.56 6.88 26.08
C THR A 336 -12.58 6.29 25.10
N VAL A 337 -13.07 5.99 23.90
CA VAL A 337 -12.27 5.43 22.80
C VAL A 337 -11.85 6.57 21.87
N TYR A 338 -10.61 6.54 21.45
CA TYR A 338 -10.02 7.51 20.52
C TYR A 338 -9.54 6.79 19.25
N GLU A 339 -9.85 7.36 18.10
CA GLU A 339 -9.19 6.98 16.84
C GLU A 339 -7.71 7.36 16.94
N GLY A 340 -6.83 6.41 16.74
CA GLY A 340 -5.38 6.62 16.78
C GLY A 340 -4.82 6.88 15.37
N ARG A 341 -4.09 5.87 14.83
CA ARG A 341 -3.44 5.94 13.52
C ARG A 341 -4.45 6.17 12.39
N GLY A 342 -4.15 7.13 11.51
CA GLY A 342 -5.00 7.52 10.39
C GLY A 342 -5.16 6.43 9.33
N GLY A 343 -6.14 6.59 8.46
CA GLY A 343 -6.41 5.63 7.36
C GLY A 343 -7.81 5.02 7.38
N GLY A 344 -8.61 5.33 8.41
CA GLY A 344 -10.00 4.89 8.57
C GLY A 344 -10.14 3.69 9.50
N VAL A 345 -10.95 3.89 10.52
CA VAL A 345 -11.11 2.95 11.65
C VAL A 345 -11.66 1.59 11.24
N ASP A 346 -12.46 1.52 10.17
CA ASP A 346 -13.05 0.28 9.65
C ASP A 346 -12.06 -0.54 8.80
N ARG A 347 -10.94 0.05 8.40
CA ARG A 347 -9.94 -0.56 7.53
C ARG A 347 -8.82 -1.24 8.33
N PRO A 348 -8.16 -2.28 7.81
CA PRO A 348 -7.01 -2.92 8.44
C PRO A 348 -5.75 -2.05 8.28
N VAL A 349 -5.72 -0.92 8.97
CA VAL A 349 -4.58 0.00 8.91
C VAL A 349 -3.40 -0.64 9.63
N HIS A 350 -2.25 -0.70 8.94
CA HIS A 350 -1.00 -1.20 9.49
C HIS A 350 -0.50 -0.28 10.60
N GLY A 351 -0.28 -0.82 11.80
CA GLY A 351 0.14 -0.07 12.99
C GLY A 351 1.65 -0.04 13.17
N ALA A 352 2.09 0.60 14.25
CA ALA A 352 3.48 0.63 14.70
C ALA A 352 3.50 0.46 16.23
N HIS A 353 3.01 -0.71 16.71
CA HIS A 353 2.73 -0.94 18.13
C HIS A 353 3.32 -2.23 18.70
N THR A 354 3.67 -3.23 17.86
CA THR A 354 4.27 -4.49 18.32
C THR A 354 5.32 -4.91 17.31
N TYR A 355 6.57 -4.59 17.57
CA TYR A 355 7.67 -4.85 16.64
C TYR A 355 7.77 -6.33 16.23
N GLY A 356 7.60 -6.58 14.94
CA GLY A 356 7.56 -7.91 14.32
C GLY A 356 6.17 -8.51 14.18
N PHE A 357 5.12 -7.90 14.77
CA PHE A 357 3.73 -8.37 14.67
C PHE A 357 2.74 -7.23 14.43
N ASN A 358 3.14 -6.16 13.75
CA ASN A 358 2.23 -5.13 13.28
C ASN A 358 1.33 -5.61 12.13
N THR A 359 1.83 -6.54 11.31
CA THR A 359 1.09 -7.08 10.15
C THR A 359 -0.13 -7.90 10.59
N ASP A 360 -1.28 -7.63 9.98
CA ASP A 360 -2.57 -8.27 10.24
C ASP A 360 -3.07 -8.11 11.70
N THR A 361 -2.67 -7.04 12.38
CA THR A 361 -3.06 -6.77 13.77
C THR A 361 -3.53 -5.33 13.98
N ALA A 362 -4.13 -5.08 15.14
CA ALA A 362 -4.46 -3.73 15.59
C ALA A 362 -4.02 -3.52 17.04
N GLY A 363 -3.37 -2.39 17.32
CA GLY A 363 -2.96 -2.00 18.67
C GLY A 363 -4.00 -1.13 19.36
N ILE A 364 -4.31 -1.47 20.62
CA ILE A 364 -5.18 -0.68 21.50
C ILE A 364 -4.36 -0.29 22.74
N ALA A 365 -4.02 0.98 22.89
CA ALA A 365 -3.29 1.48 24.06
C ALA A 365 -4.25 2.04 25.12
N VAL A 366 -4.14 1.55 26.35
CA VAL A 366 -4.84 2.16 27.49
C VAL A 366 -3.95 3.27 28.05
N LEU A 367 -4.47 4.50 28.08
CA LEU A 367 -3.74 5.66 28.60
C LEU A 367 -3.41 5.47 30.07
N GLY A 368 -2.14 5.55 30.42
CA GLY A 368 -1.63 5.41 31.78
C GLY A 368 -0.62 4.28 31.96
N THR A 369 -0.18 4.06 33.19
CA THR A 369 0.78 3.04 33.63
C THR A 369 0.07 1.98 34.46
N TYR A 370 0.21 0.69 34.05
CA TYR A 370 -0.50 -0.45 34.66
C TYR A 370 0.43 -1.57 35.16
N THR A 371 1.65 -1.23 35.51
CA THR A 371 2.62 -2.07 36.21
C THR A 371 2.12 -2.36 37.66
N ASN A 372 2.82 -3.17 38.42
CA ASN A 372 2.48 -3.34 39.85
C ASN A 372 2.81 -2.05 40.61
N ALA A 373 2.12 -1.86 41.75
CA ALA A 373 2.30 -0.68 42.60
C ALA A 373 3.71 -0.57 43.21
N ASN A 374 4.44 -1.68 43.29
CA ASN A 374 5.81 -1.76 43.81
C ASN A 374 6.88 -1.80 42.72
N GLU A 375 6.49 -1.68 41.47
CA GLU A 375 7.40 -1.53 40.32
C GLU A 375 7.73 -0.06 40.08
N THR A 376 8.72 0.21 39.28
CA THR A 376 9.13 1.57 38.88
C THR A 376 9.19 1.65 37.37
N PRO A 377 8.30 2.44 36.74
CA PRO A 377 7.26 3.30 37.30
C PRO A 377 6.11 2.50 37.95
N ALA A 378 5.60 3.01 39.10
CA ALA A 378 4.50 2.40 39.80
C ALA A 378 3.17 2.59 39.03
N GLY A 379 2.48 1.49 38.77
CA GLY A 379 1.19 1.49 38.10
C GLY A 379 -0.01 1.39 39.06
N VAL A 380 -1.18 1.43 38.44
CA VAL A 380 -2.47 1.24 39.11
C VAL A 380 -3.29 0.17 38.41
N ALA A 381 -4.30 -0.37 39.07
CA ALA A 381 -5.25 -1.27 38.43
C ALA A 381 -6.07 -0.50 37.35
N PRO A 382 -6.31 -1.10 36.18
CA PRO A 382 -7.17 -0.50 35.18
C PRO A 382 -8.61 -0.39 35.68
N THR A 383 -9.28 0.70 35.32
CA THR A 383 -10.69 0.88 35.67
C THR A 383 -11.58 -0.07 34.87
N GLN A 384 -12.73 -0.45 35.38
CA GLN A 384 -13.71 -1.24 34.65
C GLN A 384 -14.18 -0.53 33.37
N ALA A 385 -14.25 0.80 33.37
CA ALA A 385 -14.60 1.61 32.21
C ALA A 385 -13.56 1.45 31.09
N ALA A 386 -12.27 1.50 31.42
CA ALA A 386 -11.18 1.26 30.46
C ALA A 386 -11.24 -0.17 29.89
N LEU A 387 -11.41 -1.18 30.75
CA LEU A 387 -11.54 -2.58 30.31
C LEU A 387 -12.72 -2.77 29.34
N ASN A 388 -13.85 -2.14 29.64
CA ASN A 388 -15.04 -2.17 28.77
C ASN A 388 -14.78 -1.45 27.44
N GLY A 389 -14.04 -0.33 27.45
CA GLY A 389 -13.62 0.38 26.25
C GLY A 389 -12.76 -0.50 25.34
N VAL A 390 -11.75 -1.15 25.89
CA VAL A 390 -10.90 -2.10 25.16
C VAL A 390 -11.72 -3.26 24.59
N ALA A 391 -12.60 -3.86 25.40
CA ALA A 391 -13.45 -4.97 24.97
C ALA A 391 -14.36 -4.59 23.80
N LYS A 392 -14.95 -3.37 23.83
CA LYS A 392 -15.79 -2.86 22.72
C LYS A 392 -15.01 -2.70 21.42
N VAL A 393 -13.82 -2.08 21.48
CA VAL A 393 -12.96 -1.90 20.31
C VAL A 393 -12.50 -3.26 19.76
N ALA A 394 -12.01 -4.14 20.63
CA ALA A 394 -11.53 -5.46 20.24
C ALA A 394 -12.64 -6.32 19.60
N ALA A 395 -13.82 -6.38 20.23
CA ALA A 395 -14.95 -7.13 19.72
C ALA A 395 -15.37 -6.66 18.32
N TRP A 396 -15.52 -5.34 18.15
CA TRP A 396 -15.88 -4.74 16.88
C TRP A 396 -14.80 -4.92 15.80
N LYS A 397 -13.53 -4.64 16.14
CA LYS A 397 -12.43 -4.68 15.17
C LYS A 397 -12.17 -6.11 14.65
N LEU A 398 -12.17 -7.10 15.53
CA LEU A 398 -12.10 -8.52 15.18
C LEU A 398 -13.35 -8.99 14.45
N GLY A 399 -14.52 -8.46 14.82
CA GLY A 399 -15.79 -8.76 14.17
C GLY A 399 -15.85 -8.33 12.70
N LEU A 400 -15.15 -7.25 12.29
CA LEU A 400 -15.07 -6.83 10.89
C LEU A 400 -14.49 -7.91 9.96
N THR A 401 -13.68 -8.82 10.51
CA THR A 401 -13.06 -9.94 9.79
C THR A 401 -13.59 -11.30 10.26
N GLY A 402 -14.63 -11.32 11.12
CA GLY A 402 -15.26 -12.53 11.62
C GLY A 402 -14.42 -13.33 12.62
N VAL A 403 -13.45 -12.70 13.27
CA VAL A 403 -12.55 -13.34 14.23
C VAL A 403 -13.19 -13.38 15.63
N ASP A 404 -13.21 -14.56 16.25
CA ASP A 404 -13.73 -14.75 17.61
C ASP A 404 -12.78 -14.12 18.66
N PRO A 405 -13.25 -13.19 19.51
CA PRO A 405 -12.43 -12.56 20.54
C PRO A 405 -11.81 -13.51 21.58
N THR A 406 -12.35 -14.73 21.70
CA THR A 406 -11.83 -15.78 22.60
C THR A 406 -11.04 -16.85 21.86
N GLY A 407 -10.84 -16.68 20.56
CA GLY A 407 -10.13 -17.62 19.69
C GLY A 407 -8.61 -17.50 19.78
N LYS A 408 -7.96 -18.29 18.93
CA LYS A 408 -6.52 -18.23 18.68
C LYS A 408 -6.25 -18.01 17.19
N THR A 409 -5.15 -17.35 16.90
CA THR A 409 -4.68 -17.13 15.53
C THR A 409 -3.17 -17.35 15.44
N LYS A 410 -2.69 -17.54 14.24
CA LYS A 410 -1.26 -17.64 13.94
C LYS A 410 -0.82 -16.37 13.19
N LEU A 411 0.27 -15.79 13.66
CA LEU A 411 0.91 -14.64 13.04
C LEU A 411 2.37 -14.98 12.77
N THR A 412 2.91 -14.39 11.70
CA THR A 412 4.30 -14.60 11.31
C THR A 412 5.15 -13.42 11.78
N SER A 413 6.27 -13.72 12.46
CA SER A 413 7.22 -12.67 12.89
C SER A 413 7.87 -11.99 11.70
N MET A 414 7.73 -10.67 11.61
CA MET A 414 8.33 -9.83 10.58
C MET A 414 9.56 -9.07 11.08
N ALA A 415 9.98 -9.25 12.34
CA ALA A 415 11.19 -8.64 12.90
C ALA A 415 12.44 -9.26 12.25
N PRO A 416 13.27 -8.51 11.51
CA PRO A 416 14.50 -9.04 10.94
C PRO A 416 15.42 -9.63 12.00
N ASN A 417 16.09 -10.73 11.69
CA ASN A 417 17.00 -11.39 12.62
C ASN A 417 18.11 -10.43 13.09
N GLY A 418 18.40 -10.47 14.39
CA GLY A 418 19.43 -9.60 14.98
C GLY A 418 18.97 -8.18 15.29
N THR A 419 17.68 -7.87 15.14
CA THR A 419 17.13 -6.52 15.40
C THR A 419 16.35 -6.41 16.71
N GLY A 420 16.40 -7.42 17.60
CA GLY A 420 15.77 -7.40 18.93
C GLY A 420 14.36 -7.96 18.97
N GLY A 421 13.83 -8.53 17.88
CA GLY A 421 12.54 -9.22 17.89
C GLY A 421 12.53 -10.41 18.84
N LYS A 422 11.40 -10.65 19.54
CA LYS A 422 11.23 -11.78 20.46
C LYS A 422 11.29 -13.14 19.74
N TYR A 423 10.86 -13.19 18.49
CA TYR A 423 10.80 -14.39 17.67
C TYR A 423 11.61 -14.19 16.38
N PRO A 424 12.28 -15.23 15.85
CA PRO A 424 12.99 -15.17 14.58
C PRO A 424 12.10 -14.73 13.42
N TYR A 425 12.66 -14.04 12.44
CA TYR A 425 11.97 -13.66 11.21
C TYR A 425 11.39 -14.89 10.51
N GLY A 426 10.12 -14.79 10.09
CA GLY A 426 9.41 -15.86 9.40
C GLY A 426 8.84 -16.94 10.31
N GLN A 427 9.08 -16.90 11.63
CA GLN A 427 8.50 -17.86 12.56
C GLN A 427 7.01 -17.62 12.72
N GLU A 428 6.20 -18.66 12.55
CA GLU A 428 4.77 -18.66 12.85
C GLU A 428 4.56 -18.89 14.35
N VAL A 429 3.83 -17.98 15.02
CA VAL A 429 3.56 -17.99 16.45
C VAL A 429 2.06 -17.98 16.68
N SER A 430 1.58 -18.80 17.62
CA SER A 430 0.16 -18.83 18.00
C SER A 430 -0.12 -17.84 19.12
N PHE A 431 -1.10 -16.96 18.89
CA PHE A 431 -1.58 -15.96 19.84
C PHE A 431 -3.05 -16.16 20.17
N ASP A 432 -3.48 -15.70 21.33
CA ASP A 432 -4.89 -15.38 21.54
C ASP A 432 -5.28 -14.21 20.64
N THR A 433 -6.51 -14.18 20.14
CA THR A 433 -6.99 -13.10 19.26
C THR A 433 -7.03 -11.73 19.95
N ILE A 434 -7.04 -11.69 21.27
CA ILE A 434 -6.76 -10.52 22.09
C ILE A 434 -5.58 -10.86 22.99
N SER A 435 -4.40 -10.37 22.66
CA SER A 435 -3.13 -10.60 23.36
C SER A 435 -2.60 -9.31 23.98
N GLY A 436 -1.66 -9.41 24.90
CA GLY A 436 -0.90 -8.27 25.39
C GLY A 436 0.37 -8.08 24.59
N HIS A 437 0.93 -6.89 24.58
CA HIS A 437 2.18 -6.58 23.89
C HIS A 437 3.31 -7.56 24.22
N ARG A 438 3.47 -7.92 25.50
CA ARG A 438 4.48 -8.90 25.99
C ARG A 438 4.38 -10.29 25.37
N ASP A 439 3.25 -10.64 24.78
CA ASP A 439 3.12 -11.92 24.08
C ASP A 439 3.91 -11.89 22.76
N GLY A 440 3.92 -10.75 22.06
CA GLY A 440 4.62 -10.54 20.78
C GLY A 440 6.06 -10.03 20.92
N PHE A 441 6.38 -9.32 22.01
CA PHE A 441 7.68 -8.74 22.25
C PHE A 441 8.18 -8.98 23.70
N ALA A 442 9.47 -8.84 23.95
CA ALA A 442 10.05 -8.96 25.30
C ALA A 442 9.95 -7.62 26.03
N THR A 443 8.77 -7.29 26.57
CA THR A 443 8.47 -6.03 27.24
C THR A 443 7.61 -6.24 28.50
N ALA A 444 7.57 -5.25 29.39
CA ALA A 444 6.64 -5.20 30.53
C ALA A 444 5.21 -4.80 30.11
N CYS A 445 5.06 -4.11 28.95
CA CYS A 445 3.76 -3.68 28.40
C CYS A 445 2.80 -4.87 28.18
N PRO A 446 1.51 -4.76 28.51
CA PRO A 446 0.74 -3.59 28.95
C PRO A 446 0.77 -3.31 30.45
N GLY A 447 1.76 -3.77 31.16
CA GLY A 447 1.84 -3.74 32.62
C GLY A 447 1.15 -4.95 33.28
N ALA A 448 1.66 -5.43 34.40
CA ALA A 448 1.22 -6.66 35.03
C ALA A 448 -0.27 -6.62 35.42
N GLN A 449 -0.77 -5.47 35.88
CA GLN A 449 -2.16 -5.34 36.33
C GLN A 449 -3.15 -5.36 35.16
N LEU A 450 -2.83 -4.72 34.02
CA LEU A 450 -3.69 -4.75 32.81
C LEU A 450 -3.58 -6.11 32.11
N TYR A 451 -2.39 -6.70 32.04
CA TYR A 451 -2.19 -8.03 31.47
C TYR A 451 -3.03 -9.11 32.18
N ALA A 452 -3.11 -9.06 33.52
CA ALA A 452 -3.93 -9.97 34.29
C ALA A 452 -5.44 -9.87 33.96
N LYS A 453 -5.88 -8.77 33.30
CA LYS A 453 -7.26 -8.52 32.90
C LYS A 453 -7.60 -8.94 31.46
N LEU A 454 -6.66 -9.48 30.70
CA LEU A 454 -6.93 -9.89 29.31
C LEU A 454 -8.00 -10.98 29.21
N GLY A 455 -8.08 -11.89 30.18
CA GLY A 455 -9.16 -12.89 30.27
C GLY A 455 -10.54 -12.26 30.44
N ASP A 456 -10.62 -11.22 31.30
CA ASP A 456 -11.86 -10.47 31.54
C ASP A 456 -12.25 -9.70 30.27
N ILE A 457 -11.26 -9.07 29.57
CA ILE A 457 -11.47 -8.36 28.31
C ILE A 457 -11.98 -9.31 27.22
N ARG A 458 -11.37 -10.49 27.05
CA ARG A 458 -11.84 -11.52 26.08
C ARG A 458 -13.27 -11.93 26.36
N THR A 459 -13.59 -12.19 27.62
CA THR A 459 -14.96 -12.58 28.05
C THR A 459 -15.96 -11.46 27.80
N ALA A 460 -15.60 -10.21 28.09
CA ALA A 460 -16.46 -9.05 27.84
C ALA A 460 -16.64 -8.82 26.33
N ALA A 461 -15.57 -8.93 25.55
CA ALA A 461 -15.62 -8.82 24.09
C ALA A 461 -16.53 -9.90 23.48
N LYS A 462 -16.40 -11.14 23.95
CA LYS A 462 -17.27 -12.24 23.49
C LYS A 462 -18.75 -11.99 23.74
N LYS A 463 -19.10 -11.42 24.88
CA LYS A 463 -20.50 -11.06 25.20
C LYS A 463 -21.07 -9.98 24.27
N LEU A 464 -20.21 -9.15 23.66
CA LEU A 464 -20.62 -8.13 22.71
C LEU A 464 -20.77 -8.68 21.28
N THR A 465 -20.31 -9.91 21.02
CA THR A 465 -20.39 -10.51 19.69
C THR A 465 -21.71 -11.27 19.54
N THR A 466 -22.39 -10.99 18.46
CA THR A 466 -23.52 -11.80 17.96
C THR A 466 -23.04 -12.64 16.79
N PRO A 467 -23.65 -13.83 16.53
CA PRO A 467 -23.34 -14.58 15.31
C PRO A 467 -23.55 -13.68 14.08
N ALA A 468 -22.52 -13.51 13.28
CA ALA A 468 -22.65 -12.73 12.05
C ALA A 468 -23.65 -13.40 11.10
N VAL A 469 -24.46 -12.60 10.44
CA VAL A 469 -25.31 -13.07 9.35
C VAL A 469 -24.41 -13.40 8.17
N ALA A 470 -24.15 -14.69 7.94
CA ALA A 470 -23.41 -15.14 6.76
C ALA A 470 -24.24 -14.85 5.50
N VAL A 471 -23.69 -14.09 4.56
CA VAL A 471 -24.38 -13.71 3.33
C VAL A 471 -23.71 -14.32 2.10
N THR A 472 -24.53 -14.63 1.11
CA THR A 472 -24.13 -15.03 -0.23
C THR A 472 -24.71 -14.07 -1.24
N LEU A 473 -23.98 -13.76 -2.31
CA LEU A 473 -24.50 -12.97 -3.43
C LEU A 473 -24.53 -13.83 -4.69
N THR A 474 -25.70 -13.87 -5.33
CA THR A 474 -25.89 -14.52 -6.63
C THR A 474 -26.36 -13.50 -7.67
N GLY A 475 -26.14 -13.80 -8.96
CA GLY A 475 -26.38 -12.80 -10.03
C GLY A 475 -25.26 -11.79 -10.22
N ALA A 476 -24.14 -11.95 -9.51
CA ALA A 476 -22.95 -11.14 -9.65
C ALA A 476 -21.68 -11.98 -9.76
N THR A 477 -20.66 -11.48 -10.44
CA THR A 477 -19.35 -12.12 -10.59
C THR A 477 -18.42 -11.62 -9.51
N ASN A 478 -17.85 -12.51 -8.70
CA ASN A 478 -16.83 -12.13 -7.70
C ASN A 478 -15.45 -12.08 -8.36
N VAL A 479 -14.78 -10.92 -8.23
CA VAL A 479 -13.38 -10.75 -8.62
C VAL A 479 -12.66 -9.99 -7.52
N GLY A 480 -11.72 -10.65 -6.86
CA GLY A 480 -10.92 -10.04 -5.79
C GLY A 480 -11.72 -9.52 -4.60
N GLY A 481 -12.79 -10.22 -4.20
CA GLY A 481 -13.65 -9.82 -3.08
C GLY A 481 -14.70 -8.76 -3.40
N ARG A 482 -14.74 -8.27 -4.65
CA ARG A 482 -15.80 -7.37 -5.14
C ARG A 482 -16.76 -8.13 -6.05
N TYR A 483 -18.03 -7.82 -5.97
CA TYR A 483 -19.09 -8.44 -6.76
C TYR A 483 -19.53 -7.49 -7.87
N TYR A 484 -19.50 -7.94 -9.11
CA TYR A 484 -19.83 -7.16 -10.29
C TYR A 484 -21.14 -7.67 -10.90
N THR A 485 -22.08 -6.77 -11.15
CA THR A 485 -23.37 -7.04 -11.77
C THR A 485 -23.77 -5.92 -12.70
N LYS A 486 -24.70 -6.17 -13.63
CA LYS A 486 -25.29 -5.08 -14.41
C LYS A 486 -26.20 -4.19 -13.58
N SER A 487 -27.03 -4.77 -12.74
CA SER A 487 -27.90 -4.06 -11.79
C SER A 487 -28.51 -5.02 -10.77
N ALA A 488 -28.93 -6.20 -11.19
CA ALA A 488 -29.66 -7.14 -10.36
C ALA A 488 -28.69 -8.05 -9.60
N VAL A 489 -28.93 -8.22 -8.30
CA VAL A 489 -28.20 -9.15 -7.43
C VAL A 489 -29.17 -9.74 -6.41
N THR A 490 -29.05 -11.00 -6.08
CA THR A 490 -29.79 -11.62 -4.99
C THR A 490 -28.86 -11.83 -3.81
N VAL A 491 -29.24 -11.28 -2.67
CA VAL A 491 -28.53 -11.46 -1.39
C VAL A 491 -29.23 -12.59 -0.64
N GLY A 492 -28.51 -13.65 -0.31
CA GLY A 492 -29.00 -14.80 0.44
C GLY A 492 -28.33 -14.88 1.81
N TRP A 493 -29.05 -15.44 2.79
CA TRP A 493 -28.54 -15.71 4.16
C TRP A 493 -29.21 -16.97 4.72
N LYS A 494 -28.62 -17.48 5.83
CA LYS A 494 -29.25 -18.58 6.58
C LYS A 494 -30.19 -17.95 7.61
N PRO A 495 -31.51 -18.18 7.51
CA PRO A 495 -32.47 -17.62 8.44
C PRO A 495 -32.32 -18.23 9.84
N VAL A 496 -32.48 -17.40 10.88
CA VAL A 496 -32.58 -17.80 12.29
C VAL A 496 -34.02 -17.65 12.71
N ALA A 497 -34.54 -18.62 13.44
CA ALA A 497 -35.91 -18.57 13.97
C ALA A 497 -36.09 -17.29 14.82
N SER A 498 -37.23 -16.64 14.67
CA SER A 498 -37.60 -15.41 15.37
C SER A 498 -36.76 -14.18 15.01
N ALA A 499 -35.93 -14.23 13.96
CA ALA A 499 -35.23 -13.06 13.46
C ALA A 499 -35.99 -12.38 12.31
N THR A 500 -35.96 -11.05 12.30
CA THR A 500 -36.38 -10.22 11.15
C THR A 500 -35.13 -9.67 10.46
N TYR A 501 -35.26 -9.43 9.15
CA TYR A 501 -34.13 -9.01 8.33
C TYR A 501 -34.42 -7.72 7.57
N GLN A 502 -33.39 -6.89 7.45
CA GLN A 502 -33.35 -5.74 6.53
C GLN A 502 -32.12 -5.87 5.65
N VAL A 503 -32.26 -5.67 4.35
CA VAL A 503 -31.12 -5.52 3.47
C VAL A 503 -30.87 -4.03 3.25
N ARG A 504 -29.69 -3.58 3.62
CA ARG A 504 -29.27 -2.18 3.51
C ARG A 504 -28.28 -2.03 2.36
N VAL A 505 -28.50 -0.99 1.56
CA VAL A 505 -27.58 -0.56 0.50
C VAL A 505 -27.13 0.85 0.86
N ASP A 506 -25.82 1.04 1.00
CA ASP A 506 -25.20 2.30 1.40
C ASP A 506 -25.81 2.89 2.69
N GLY A 507 -26.09 1.99 3.66
CA GLY A 507 -26.69 2.34 4.94
C GLY A 507 -28.21 2.52 4.92
N THR A 508 -28.85 2.61 3.74
CA THR A 508 -30.30 2.79 3.59
C THR A 508 -31.01 1.45 3.41
N VAL A 509 -32.18 1.26 4.05
CA VAL A 509 -32.97 0.04 3.90
C VAL A 509 -33.52 -0.04 2.47
N ALA A 510 -33.00 -1.02 1.72
CA ALA A 510 -33.40 -1.29 0.34
C ALA A 510 -34.48 -2.41 0.24
N ALA A 511 -34.52 -3.32 1.22
CA ALA A 511 -35.54 -4.36 1.30
C ALA A 511 -35.80 -4.76 2.74
N THR A 512 -37.07 -5.08 3.06
CA THR A 512 -37.50 -5.68 4.33
C THR A 512 -38.22 -6.99 4.00
N PRO A 513 -37.49 -8.10 3.91
CA PRO A 513 -38.06 -9.40 3.58
C PRO A 513 -39.06 -9.87 4.63
N ALA A 514 -40.02 -10.72 4.24
CA ALA A 514 -40.95 -11.33 5.17
C ALA A 514 -40.23 -12.19 6.22
N ALA A 515 -40.88 -12.38 7.37
CA ALA A 515 -40.34 -13.27 8.42
C ALA A 515 -40.04 -14.65 7.86
N GLY A 516 -38.85 -15.20 8.18
CA GLY A 516 -38.38 -16.50 7.69
C GLY A 516 -37.79 -16.49 6.27
N ALA A 517 -37.77 -15.37 5.58
CA ALA A 517 -37.12 -15.27 4.28
C ALA A 517 -35.59 -15.51 4.40
N SER A 518 -35.03 -16.20 3.40
CA SER A 518 -33.61 -16.52 3.30
C SER A 518 -32.87 -15.72 2.22
N SER A 519 -33.58 -14.83 1.52
CA SER A 519 -32.98 -14.01 0.47
C SER A 519 -33.83 -12.76 0.15
N ALA A 520 -33.19 -11.80 -0.50
CA ALA A 520 -33.82 -10.65 -1.11
C ALA A 520 -33.17 -10.32 -2.45
N ALA A 521 -33.98 -10.00 -3.45
CA ALA A 521 -33.53 -9.49 -4.72
C ALA A 521 -33.36 -7.95 -4.64
N LEU A 522 -32.26 -7.45 -5.18
CA LEU A 522 -31.96 -6.02 -5.27
C LEU A 522 -31.77 -5.61 -6.72
N THR A 523 -32.20 -4.40 -7.02
CA THR A 523 -31.85 -3.71 -8.27
C THR A 523 -31.06 -2.46 -7.90
N LEU A 524 -29.78 -2.48 -8.24
CA LEU A 524 -28.84 -1.40 -7.90
C LEU A 524 -28.74 -0.39 -9.04
N GLN A 525 -28.58 0.87 -8.69
CA GLN A 525 -28.23 1.91 -9.65
C GLN A 525 -26.76 1.73 -10.07
N PRO A 526 -26.35 2.26 -11.25
CA PRO A 526 -24.93 2.22 -11.62
C PRO A 526 -24.05 2.90 -10.57
N GLY A 527 -23.01 2.19 -10.10
CA GLY A 527 -22.11 2.67 -9.07
C GLY A 527 -21.52 1.55 -8.20
N THR A 528 -20.77 1.95 -7.18
CA THR A 528 -20.25 1.03 -6.16
C THR A 528 -21.07 1.15 -4.91
N HIS A 529 -21.59 0.03 -4.43
CA HIS A 529 -22.51 -0.05 -3.30
C HIS A 529 -21.95 -0.95 -2.20
N SER A 530 -22.29 -0.60 -0.96
CA SER A 530 -22.08 -1.43 0.24
C SER A 530 -23.37 -2.12 0.58
N VAL A 531 -23.42 -3.44 0.52
CA VAL A 531 -24.61 -4.24 0.84
C VAL A 531 -24.41 -4.97 2.14
N VAL A 532 -25.33 -4.77 3.10
CA VAL A 532 -25.33 -5.35 4.45
C VAL A 532 -26.70 -5.96 4.74
N VAL A 533 -26.72 -7.13 5.32
CA VAL A 533 -27.94 -7.73 5.89
C VAL A 533 -27.93 -7.48 7.39
N HIS A 534 -28.92 -6.74 7.87
CA HIS A 534 -29.17 -6.48 9.28
C HIS A 534 -30.21 -7.46 9.80
N ALA A 535 -29.87 -8.22 10.84
CA ALA A 535 -30.79 -9.10 11.55
C ALA A 535 -31.18 -8.50 12.90
N THR A 536 -32.45 -8.57 13.27
CA THR A 536 -32.94 -8.29 14.62
C THR A 536 -33.53 -9.57 15.18
N TYR A 537 -33.02 -10.05 16.30
CA TYR A 537 -33.40 -11.29 16.92
C TYR A 537 -34.57 -11.10 17.90
N GLY A 538 -35.25 -12.20 18.28
CA GLY A 538 -36.42 -12.16 19.15
C GLY A 538 -36.15 -11.68 20.59
N ASP A 539 -34.89 -11.64 21.02
CA ASP A 539 -34.43 -11.09 22.29
C ASP A 539 -34.12 -9.56 22.23
N GLY A 540 -34.37 -8.95 21.08
CA GLY A 540 -34.10 -7.53 20.83
C GLY A 540 -32.64 -7.23 20.45
N SER A 541 -31.75 -8.21 20.45
CA SER A 541 -30.39 -8.04 19.94
C SER A 541 -30.38 -7.94 18.42
N SER A 542 -29.32 -7.36 17.84
CA SER A 542 -29.16 -7.25 16.40
C SER A 542 -27.74 -7.53 15.95
N ALA A 543 -27.60 -7.97 14.72
CA ALA A 543 -26.29 -8.20 14.07
C ALA A 543 -26.34 -7.76 12.61
N ASP A 544 -25.23 -7.23 12.12
CA ASP A 544 -25.00 -6.95 10.71
C ASP A 544 -24.13 -8.05 10.08
N SER A 545 -24.37 -8.33 8.81
CA SER A 545 -23.39 -9.10 8.02
C SER A 545 -22.16 -8.24 7.74
N PRO A 546 -21.00 -8.86 7.43
CA PRO A 546 -19.91 -8.13 6.79
C PRO A 546 -20.43 -7.42 5.53
N ALA A 547 -19.97 -6.18 5.33
CA ALA A 547 -20.36 -5.39 4.17
C ALA A 547 -19.80 -6.01 2.88
N ALA A 548 -20.67 -6.33 1.94
CA ALA A 548 -20.29 -6.80 0.62
C ALA A 548 -20.20 -5.61 -0.35
N THR A 549 -19.05 -5.43 -0.99
CA THR A 549 -18.91 -4.40 -2.04
C THR A 549 -19.45 -4.91 -3.36
N VAL A 550 -20.50 -4.28 -3.87
CA VAL A 550 -21.15 -4.61 -5.15
C VAL A 550 -20.98 -3.45 -6.12
N VAL A 551 -20.45 -3.74 -7.30
CA VAL A 551 -20.28 -2.77 -8.39
C VAL A 551 -21.36 -3.05 -9.44
N ALA A 552 -22.34 -2.15 -9.57
CA ALA A 552 -23.33 -2.20 -10.62
C ALA A 552 -22.80 -1.40 -11.83
N ASP A 553 -22.58 -2.09 -12.94
CA ASP A 553 -22.01 -1.51 -14.15
C ASP A 553 -22.76 -1.96 -15.40
N VAL A 554 -23.36 -1.01 -16.09
CA VAL A 554 -24.08 -1.20 -17.35
C VAL A 554 -23.28 -0.72 -18.56
N THR A 555 -22.10 -0.16 -18.33
CA THR A 555 -21.26 0.42 -19.37
C THR A 555 -20.49 -0.69 -20.07
N LYS A 556 -20.48 -0.65 -21.40
CA LYS A 556 -19.74 -1.65 -22.19
C LYS A 556 -18.27 -1.27 -22.29
N PRO A 557 -17.37 -2.26 -22.36
CA PRO A 557 -15.96 -2.02 -22.66
C PRO A 557 -15.78 -1.27 -24.00
N VAL A 558 -14.70 -0.50 -24.11
CA VAL A 558 -14.35 0.26 -25.31
C VAL A 558 -12.99 -0.17 -25.83
N PHE A 559 -12.92 -0.40 -27.15
CA PHE A 559 -11.64 -0.57 -27.85
C PHE A 559 -11.04 0.81 -28.20
N GLY A 560 -10.28 1.38 -27.27
CA GLY A 560 -9.55 2.64 -27.50
C GLY A 560 -8.49 2.53 -28.62
N THR A 561 -7.93 1.32 -28.83
CA THR A 561 -7.17 0.97 -30.04
C THR A 561 -7.84 -0.27 -30.65
N PRO A 562 -8.48 -0.12 -31.82
CA PRO A 562 -9.08 -1.25 -32.53
C PRO A 562 -8.05 -2.32 -32.88
N PRO A 563 -8.47 -3.58 -33.12
CA PRO A 563 -7.57 -4.63 -33.55
C PRO A 563 -6.81 -4.25 -34.83
N ALA A 564 -5.51 -4.43 -34.79
CA ALA A 564 -4.63 -4.19 -35.93
C ALA A 564 -3.67 -5.38 -36.13
N LEU A 565 -3.55 -5.87 -37.36
CA LEU A 565 -2.67 -6.96 -37.72
C LEU A 565 -1.35 -6.42 -38.26
N SER A 566 -0.23 -6.92 -37.74
CA SER A 566 1.12 -6.62 -38.20
C SER A 566 1.95 -7.89 -38.40
N LEU A 567 2.95 -7.83 -39.27
CA LEU A 567 3.91 -8.89 -39.46
C LEU A 567 4.80 -9.05 -38.24
N ARG A 568 5.08 -10.30 -37.85
CA ARG A 568 5.98 -10.63 -36.74
C ARG A 568 7.23 -11.33 -37.25
N ARG A 569 8.40 -10.85 -36.86
CA ARG A 569 9.68 -11.45 -37.19
C ARG A 569 9.76 -12.85 -36.57
N ALA A 570 9.70 -13.87 -37.42
CA ALA A 570 9.82 -15.28 -37.08
C ALA A 570 9.94 -16.12 -38.39
N THR A 571 9.93 -17.45 -38.24
CA THR A 571 9.94 -18.36 -39.39
C THR A 571 8.62 -18.32 -40.12
N VAL A 572 8.65 -18.10 -41.43
CA VAL A 572 7.50 -18.09 -42.37
C VAL A 572 7.34 -19.50 -42.96
N SER A 573 6.11 -19.91 -43.20
CA SER A 573 5.81 -21.10 -43.97
C SER A 573 4.90 -20.75 -45.19
N THR A 574 4.82 -21.64 -46.14
CA THR A 574 3.90 -21.48 -47.28
C THR A 574 2.42 -21.51 -46.87
N THR A 575 2.13 -22.09 -45.68
CA THR A 575 0.79 -22.20 -45.14
C THR A 575 0.53 -21.23 -43.96
N GLY A 576 1.57 -20.47 -43.50
CA GLY A 576 1.43 -19.62 -42.36
C GLY A 576 2.46 -18.52 -42.25
N ILE A 577 2.01 -17.30 -42.15
CA ILE A 577 2.83 -16.10 -41.93
C ILE A 577 2.68 -15.66 -40.50
N PRO A 578 3.79 -15.51 -39.74
CA PRO A 578 3.73 -15.04 -38.37
C PRO A 578 3.27 -13.58 -38.31
N VAL A 579 2.25 -13.35 -37.47
CA VAL A 579 1.65 -12.02 -37.29
C VAL A 579 1.46 -11.72 -35.81
N THR A 580 1.28 -10.46 -35.47
CA THR A 580 0.80 -9.98 -34.21
C THR A 580 -0.51 -9.25 -34.41
N LEU A 581 -1.55 -9.68 -33.69
CA LEU A 581 -2.77 -8.90 -33.54
C LEU A 581 -2.60 -8.03 -32.29
N GLY A 582 -2.62 -6.71 -32.43
CA GLY A 582 -2.53 -5.75 -31.35
C GLY A 582 -3.87 -5.05 -31.13
N TRP A 583 -4.23 -4.74 -29.89
CA TRP A 583 -5.42 -3.97 -29.51
C TRP A 583 -5.24 -3.32 -28.15
N LYS A 584 -6.13 -2.39 -27.78
CA LYS A 584 -6.28 -1.92 -26.41
C LYS A 584 -7.76 -1.76 -26.11
N ALA A 585 -8.27 -2.57 -25.18
CA ALA A 585 -9.61 -2.43 -24.63
C ALA A 585 -9.50 -1.89 -23.20
N THR A 586 -10.49 -1.12 -22.77
CA THR A 586 -10.62 -0.56 -21.41
C THR A 586 -12.08 -0.60 -20.98
N ASP A 587 -12.29 -0.52 -19.70
CA ASP A 587 -13.60 -0.43 -19.09
C ASP A 587 -13.56 0.54 -17.90
N ASN A 588 -14.71 1.12 -17.51
CA ASN A 588 -14.81 2.07 -16.42
C ASN A 588 -14.71 1.41 -15.04
N ALA A 589 -15.18 0.16 -14.92
CA ALA A 589 -15.14 -0.59 -13.66
C ALA A 589 -14.02 -1.64 -13.68
N LEU A 590 -14.18 -2.68 -14.47
CA LEU A 590 -13.16 -3.73 -14.58
C LEU A 590 -13.27 -4.51 -15.89
N LEU A 591 -12.32 -4.33 -16.79
CA LEU A 591 -12.19 -5.20 -17.96
C LEU A 591 -11.71 -6.59 -17.52
N ASN A 592 -12.59 -7.57 -17.62
CA ASN A 592 -12.34 -8.94 -17.16
C ASN A 592 -11.53 -9.74 -18.19
N SER A 593 -11.97 -9.72 -19.46
CA SER A 593 -11.34 -10.54 -20.49
C SER A 593 -11.48 -9.95 -21.89
N VAL A 594 -10.60 -10.38 -22.79
CA VAL A 594 -10.74 -10.20 -24.23
C VAL A 594 -10.68 -11.58 -24.91
N LYS A 595 -11.71 -11.94 -25.66
CA LYS A 595 -11.80 -13.22 -26.35
C LYS A 595 -11.68 -13.03 -27.86
N ALA A 596 -10.70 -13.68 -28.49
CA ALA A 596 -10.71 -13.87 -29.93
C ALA A 596 -11.76 -14.90 -30.29
N THR A 597 -12.59 -14.58 -31.28
CA THR A 597 -13.64 -15.46 -31.81
C THR A 597 -13.34 -15.96 -33.22
N SER A 598 -12.50 -15.23 -33.96
CA SER A 598 -12.03 -15.55 -35.30
C SER A 598 -10.59 -15.05 -35.48
N PRO A 599 -9.74 -15.73 -36.27
CA PRO A 599 -9.94 -17.00 -36.98
C PRO A 599 -9.89 -18.24 -36.09
N ALA A 600 -9.49 -18.08 -34.83
CA ALA A 600 -9.44 -19.12 -33.82
C ALA A 600 -9.90 -18.57 -32.48
N ALA A 601 -10.61 -19.38 -31.68
CA ALA A 601 -11.04 -19.00 -30.34
C ALA A 601 -9.85 -18.99 -29.38
N LYS A 602 -9.67 -17.87 -28.67
CA LYS A 602 -8.67 -17.76 -27.59
C LYS A 602 -9.07 -16.67 -26.61
N THR A 603 -9.00 -16.98 -25.31
CA THR A 603 -9.31 -16.02 -24.26
C THR A 603 -8.02 -15.44 -23.68
N PHE A 604 -8.02 -14.15 -23.40
CA PHE A 604 -6.94 -13.37 -22.82
C PHE A 604 -7.46 -12.65 -21.57
N ALA A 605 -6.58 -12.41 -20.61
CA ALA A 605 -6.89 -11.52 -19.50
C ALA A 605 -7.15 -10.09 -20.02
N GLY A 606 -7.97 -9.32 -19.30
CA GLY A 606 -8.31 -7.93 -19.68
C GLY A 606 -7.09 -7.03 -19.88
N THR A 607 -5.98 -7.31 -19.22
CA THR A 607 -4.74 -6.56 -19.33
C THR A 607 -3.92 -6.89 -20.60
N THR A 608 -4.27 -7.95 -21.34
CA THR A 608 -3.54 -8.37 -22.54
C THR A 608 -3.88 -7.46 -23.71
N THR A 609 -2.85 -6.99 -24.43
CA THR A 609 -2.99 -6.04 -25.56
C THR A 609 -2.49 -6.60 -26.88
N SER A 610 -2.00 -7.84 -26.93
CA SER A 610 -1.51 -8.44 -28.16
C SER A 610 -1.56 -9.96 -28.15
N TRP A 611 -1.62 -10.51 -29.37
CA TRP A 611 -1.59 -11.94 -29.62
C TRP A 611 -0.61 -12.26 -30.76
N ALA A 612 0.43 -13.02 -30.45
CA ALA A 612 1.31 -13.61 -31.47
C ALA A 612 0.61 -14.81 -32.10
N ALA A 613 0.26 -14.68 -33.38
CA ALA A 613 -0.53 -15.65 -34.12
C ALA A 613 0.12 -15.98 -35.46
N THR A 614 -0.55 -16.82 -36.26
CA THR A 614 -0.16 -17.15 -37.64
C THR A 614 -1.37 -16.96 -38.53
N ALA A 615 -1.19 -16.21 -39.62
CA ALA A 615 -2.21 -15.96 -40.62
C ALA A 615 -1.97 -16.85 -41.86
N LYS A 616 -3.02 -17.40 -42.44
CA LYS A 616 -2.94 -18.16 -43.68
C LYS A 616 -2.76 -17.20 -44.86
N PRO A 617 -1.80 -17.43 -45.77
CA PRO A 617 -1.68 -16.64 -46.98
C PRO A 617 -2.89 -16.80 -47.92
N GLY A 618 -3.29 -15.74 -48.63
CA GLY A 618 -4.33 -15.76 -49.63
C GLY A 618 -5.51 -14.86 -49.29
N ALA A 619 -6.71 -15.43 -49.16
CA ALA A 619 -7.93 -14.68 -48.90
C ALA A 619 -7.88 -13.89 -47.57
N ALA A 620 -8.64 -12.81 -47.51
CA ALA A 620 -8.72 -12.01 -46.27
C ALA A 620 -9.29 -12.85 -45.12
N GLN A 621 -8.62 -12.78 -43.99
CA GLN A 621 -9.08 -13.37 -42.74
C GLN A 621 -9.58 -12.26 -41.81
N THR A 622 -10.74 -12.47 -41.21
CA THR A 622 -11.30 -11.58 -40.19
C THR A 622 -10.79 -12.00 -38.79
N TRP A 623 -10.24 -11.07 -38.08
CA TRP A 623 -9.75 -11.20 -36.71
C TRP A 623 -10.72 -10.46 -35.80
N SER A 624 -11.56 -11.18 -35.11
CA SER A 624 -12.60 -10.61 -34.26
C SER A 624 -12.29 -10.80 -32.79
N LEU A 625 -12.42 -9.73 -32.02
CA LEU A 625 -12.27 -9.71 -30.58
C LEU A 625 -13.56 -9.29 -29.92
N THR A 626 -13.90 -9.93 -28.81
CA THR A 626 -14.98 -9.54 -27.90
C THR A 626 -14.34 -9.22 -26.53
N ALA A 627 -14.42 -7.99 -26.10
CA ALA A 627 -14.07 -7.56 -24.76
C ALA A 627 -15.28 -7.79 -23.84
N ALA A 628 -15.05 -8.27 -22.63
CA ALA A 628 -16.07 -8.46 -21.59
C ALA A 628 -15.57 -7.85 -20.27
N ASP A 629 -16.39 -7.04 -19.61
CA ASP A 629 -16.16 -6.57 -18.27
C ASP A 629 -16.55 -7.63 -17.22
N ALA A 630 -16.36 -7.31 -15.95
CA ALA A 630 -16.70 -8.19 -14.84
C ALA A 630 -18.21 -8.26 -14.58
N ALA A 631 -19.00 -7.26 -14.97
CA ALA A 631 -20.45 -7.23 -14.88
C ALA A 631 -21.14 -8.01 -16.03
N GLY A 632 -20.37 -8.43 -17.05
CA GLY A 632 -20.86 -9.20 -18.19
C GLY A 632 -21.34 -8.34 -19.36
N ASN A 633 -21.02 -7.04 -19.42
CA ASN A 633 -21.22 -6.24 -20.61
C ASN A 633 -20.12 -6.56 -21.64
N THR A 634 -20.46 -6.49 -22.92
CA THR A 634 -19.52 -6.86 -23.96
C THR A 634 -19.49 -5.82 -25.09
N ALA A 635 -18.31 -5.72 -25.72
CA ALA A 635 -18.11 -4.98 -26.95
C ALA A 635 -17.27 -5.82 -27.92
N THR A 636 -17.54 -5.67 -29.22
CA THR A 636 -16.81 -6.39 -30.27
C THR A 636 -16.06 -5.40 -31.17
N SER A 637 -14.92 -5.83 -31.66
CA SER A 637 -14.16 -5.12 -32.68
C SER A 637 -13.42 -6.11 -33.57
N ALA A 638 -13.25 -5.78 -34.85
CA ALA A 638 -12.62 -6.68 -35.80
C ALA A 638 -11.77 -5.95 -36.82
N VAL A 639 -10.82 -6.69 -37.38
CA VAL A 639 -10.04 -6.27 -38.55
C VAL A 639 -9.97 -7.41 -39.55
N SER A 640 -10.19 -7.11 -40.85
CA SER A 640 -10.04 -8.08 -41.92
C SER A 640 -8.81 -7.72 -42.77
N ARG A 641 -7.92 -8.69 -42.93
CA ARG A 641 -6.67 -8.52 -43.71
C ARG A 641 -6.33 -9.79 -44.46
N SER A 642 -5.80 -9.64 -45.67
CA SER A 642 -5.10 -10.71 -46.35
C SER A 642 -3.59 -10.59 -46.14
N VAL A 643 -2.93 -11.69 -45.96
CA VAL A 643 -1.48 -11.79 -45.95
C VAL A 643 -1.04 -12.58 -47.21
N ALA A 644 0.09 -12.20 -47.78
CA ALA A 644 0.57 -12.85 -48.97
C ALA A 644 2.09 -13.01 -48.96
N LEU A 645 2.56 -13.94 -49.78
CA LEU A 645 3.97 -14.22 -50.02
C LEU A 645 4.30 -13.87 -51.49
N MET A 646 5.44 -13.30 -51.72
CA MET A 646 6.09 -13.20 -53.04
C MET A 646 7.47 -13.86 -52.89
N PRO A 647 7.62 -15.09 -53.39
CA PRO A 647 8.91 -15.78 -53.35
C PRO A 647 9.95 -15.03 -54.21
N GLU A 648 11.20 -15.37 -53.97
CA GLU A 648 12.36 -14.79 -54.68
C GLU A 648 12.29 -14.92 -56.21
N GLY A 649 11.59 -15.94 -56.69
CA GLY A 649 11.37 -16.13 -58.16
C GLY A 649 10.54 -15.03 -58.81
N GLN A 650 9.70 -14.31 -58.04
CA GLN A 650 8.88 -13.18 -58.52
C GLN A 650 9.61 -11.84 -58.42
N SER A 651 10.90 -11.83 -58.04
CA SER A 651 11.68 -10.61 -57.97
C SER A 651 12.22 -10.18 -59.33
N THR A 652 12.23 -8.87 -59.60
CA THR A 652 13.05 -8.26 -60.67
C THR A 652 14.50 -8.14 -60.19
N ARG A 653 15.45 -8.61 -60.93
CA ARG A 653 16.85 -8.75 -60.49
C ARG A 653 17.82 -8.00 -61.40
N THR A 654 18.91 -7.53 -60.81
CA THR A 654 20.09 -7.00 -61.52
C THR A 654 21.34 -7.64 -60.91
N GLY A 655 22.39 -7.80 -61.73
CA GLY A 655 23.63 -8.47 -61.32
C GLY A 655 23.49 -9.99 -61.29
N THR A 656 24.52 -10.65 -60.78
CA THR A 656 24.61 -12.12 -60.80
C THR A 656 23.93 -12.74 -59.59
N TRP A 657 22.93 -13.58 -59.85
CA TRP A 657 22.24 -14.40 -58.85
C TRP A 657 22.29 -15.86 -59.24
N LYS A 658 22.59 -16.70 -58.28
CA LYS A 658 22.58 -18.18 -58.41
C LYS A 658 21.41 -18.76 -57.65
N LYS A 659 20.87 -19.88 -58.17
CA LYS A 659 19.78 -20.63 -57.54
C LYS A 659 20.36 -21.77 -56.72
N THR A 660 19.78 -22.01 -55.53
CA THR A 660 20.07 -23.16 -54.66
C THR A 660 18.74 -23.87 -54.31
N THR A 661 18.60 -25.10 -54.69
CA THR A 661 17.37 -25.88 -54.50
C THR A 661 17.39 -26.57 -53.12
N ASN A 662 16.34 -26.36 -52.33
CA ASN A 662 16.10 -27.03 -51.08
C ASN A 662 14.65 -26.79 -50.66
N SER A 663 13.95 -27.84 -50.24
CA SER A 663 12.55 -27.80 -49.81
C SER A 663 12.31 -26.90 -48.57
N SER A 664 13.37 -26.53 -47.85
CA SER A 664 13.30 -25.59 -46.71
C SER A 664 13.09 -24.13 -47.16
N TYR A 665 13.21 -23.73 -48.43
CA TYR A 665 12.88 -22.42 -48.93
C TYR A 665 11.38 -22.29 -49.27
N LEU A 666 10.88 -21.04 -49.40
CA LEU A 666 9.45 -20.77 -49.67
C LEU A 666 8.99 -21.35 -51.03
N GLY A 667 9.81 -21.20 -52.06
CA GLY A 667 9.54 -21.71 -53.41
C GLY A 667 10.29 -22.99 -53.76
N GLY A 668 10.82 -23.71 -52.76
CA GLY A 668 11.66 -24.91 -52.96
C GLY A 668 13.09 -24.58 -53.43
N TYR A 669 13.44 -23.32 -53.53
CA TYR A 669 14.80 -22.85 -53.80
C TYR A 669 15.01 -21.45 -53.20
N GLY A 670 16.24 -21.02 -53.05
CA GLY A 670 16.63 -19.67 -52.66
C GLY A 670 17.56 -19.04 -53.71
N LEU A 671 17.57 -17.71 -53.78
CA LEU A 671 18.51 -16.97 -54.63
C LEU A 671 19.64 -16.43 -53.78
N TYR A 672 20.88 -16.71 -54.17
CA TYR A 672 22.04 -16.19 -53.48
C TYR A 672 22.97 -15.43 -54.41
N SER A 673 23.63 -14.42 -53.86
CA SER A 673 24.62 -13.63 -54.57
C SER A 673 25.73 -13.19 -53.64
N ALA A 674 26.97 -13.21 -54.13
CA ALA A 674 28.15 -12.62 -53.45
C ALA A 674 28.59 -11.32 -54.14
N SER A 675 27.97 -10.96 -55.27
CA SER A 675 28.33 -9.79 -56.07
C SER A 675 27.81 -8.52 -55.38
N LYS A 676 28.72 -7.68 -54.87
CA LYS A 676 28.37 -6.37 -54.30
C LYS A 676 27.58 -5.55 -55.33
N GLY A 677 26.45 -4.96 -54.91
CA GLY A 677 25.59 -4.19 -55.79
C GLY A 677 24.52 -5.01 -56.54
N ALA A 678 24.63 -6.35 -56.61
CA ALA A 678 23.54 -7.17 -57.14
C ALA A 678 22.25 -6.91 -56.37
N SER A 679 21.12 -6.79 -57.07
CA SER A 679 19.85 -6.43 -56.41
C SER A 679 18.69 -7.34 -56.81
N ALA A 680 17.70 -7.44 -55.95
CA ALA A 680 16.40 -8.04 -56.20
C ALA A 680 15.29 -7.12 -55.62
N SER A 681 14.21 -6.98 -56.38
CA SER A 681 13.10 -6.10 -55.98
C SER A 681 11.73 -6.75 -56.21
N TRP A 682 10.79 -6.45 -55.32
CA TRP A 682 9.40 -6.86 -55.39
C TRP A 682 8.51 -5.63 -55.33
N THR A 683 7.54 -5.54 -56.25
CA THR A 683 6.51 -4.50 -56.24
C THR A 683 5.19 -5.14 -55.88
N PHE A 684 4.50 -4.59 -54.89
CA PHE A 684 3.24 -5.11 -54.35
C PHE A 684 2.31 -3.96 -53.96
N THR A 685 1.03 -4.26 -53.74
CA THR A 685 0.08 -3.33 -53.12
C THR A 685 -0.25 -3.85 -51.73
N GLY A 686 0.02 -3.05 -50.70
CA GLY A 686 -0.16 -3.44 -49.31
C GLY A 686 0.13 -2.32 -48.32
N ARG A 687 -0.04 -2.60 -47.05
CA ARG A 687 0.20 -1.67 -45.96
C ARG A 687 1.36 -2.05 -45.04
N GLU A 688 1.88 -3.26 -45.19
CA GLU A 688 3.07 -3.71 -44.50
C GLU A 688 3.76 -4.80 -45.31
N ALA A 689 5.08 -4.80 -45.27
CA ALA A 689 5.85 -5.86 -45.87
C ALA A 689 7.12 -6.14 -45.09
N GLY A 690 7.65 -7.35 -45.29
CA GLY A 690 8.88 -7.77 -44.62
C GLY A 690 9.71 -8.70 -45.48
N LEU A 691 11.00 -8.66 -45.28
CA LEU A 691 12.00 -9.42 -46.03
C LEU A 691 12.21 -10.82 -45.39
N VAL A 692 12.11 -11.84 -46.25
CA VAL A 692 12.37 -13.24 -45.86
C VAL A 692 13.70 -13.68 -46.42
N VAL A 693 14.57 -14.23 -45.57
CA VAL A 693 15.92 -14.65 -45.94
C VAL A 693 16.28 -15.99 -45.29
N LYS A 694 17.30 -16.64 -45.84
CA LYS A 694 18.07 -17.65 -45.12
C LYS A 694 19.13 -16.97 -44.24
N ARG A 695 19.28 -17.45 -43.04
CA ARG A 695 20.31 -17.00 -42.09
C ARG A 695 21.29 -18.12 -41.74
N GLN A 696 22.57 -17.79 -41.66
CA GLN A 696 23.64 -18.68 -41.17
C GLN A 696 24.89 -17.86 -40.82
N SER A 697 25.96 -18.53 -40.37
CA SER A 697 27.16 -17.84 -39.83
C SER A 697 27.97 -17.11 -40.90
N ASN A 698 27.96 -17.58 -42.13
CA ASN A 698 28.79 -17.09 -43.25
C ASN A 698 28.05 -16.20 -44.26
N VAL A 699 26.82 -15.77 -43.98
CA VAL A 699 26.09 -14.81 -44.85
C VAL A 699 26.32 -13.37 -44.42
N GLY A 700 26.27 -12.47 -45.40
CA GLY A 700 26.53 -11.05 -45.20
C GLY A 700 25.27 -10.20 -45.05
N ALA A 701 25.44 -8.92 -45.33
CA ALA A 701 24.41 -7.91 -45.19
C ALA A 701 23.77 -7.54 -46.54
N VAL A 702 22.53 -7.10 -46.48
CA VAL A 702 21.79 -6.43 -47.55
C VAL A 702 21.46 -4.99 -47.18
N VAL A 703 21.54 -4.11 -48.16
CA VAL A 703 20.97 -2.76 -48.04
C VAL A 703 19.53 -2.82 -48.55
N VAL A 704 18.59 -2.44 -47.68
CA VAL A 704 17.16 -2.43 -48.02
C VAL A 704 16.75 -1.02 -48.46
N TYR A 705 16.06 -0.96 -49.58
CA TYR A 705 15.42 0.25 -50.08
C TYR A 705 13.91 0.04 -50.11
N VAL A 706 13.17 1.07 -49.84
CA VAL A 706 11.72 1.13 -49.92
C VAL A 706 11.37 2.32 -50.83
N ASP A 707 10.64 2.06 -51.90
CA ASP A 707 10.21 3.07 -52.88
C ASP A 707 11.37 3.95 -53.35
N GLY A 708 12.53 3.34 -53.58
CA GLY A 708 13.76 4.01 -54.01
C GLY A 708 14.62 4.61 -52.90
N VAL A 709 14.06 4.79 -51.68
CA VAL A 709 14.76 5.39 -50.55
C VAL A 709 15.43 4.29 -49.70
N LYS A 710 16.69 4.51 -49.29
CA LYS A 710 17.42 3.59 -48.42
C LYS A 710 16.75 3.52 -47.05
N ALA A 711 16.28 2.33 -46.68
CA ALA A 711 15.63 2.08 -45.38
C ALA A 711 16.61 1.55 -44.31
N GLY A 712 17.79 1.09 -44.71
CA GLY A 712 18.81 0.61 -43.79
C GLY A 712 19.68 -0.50 -44.35
N THR A 713 20.65 -0.95 -43.57
CA THR A 713 21.47 -2.13 -43.83
C THR A 713 21.12 -3.21 -42.81
N LEU A 714 20.88 -4.41 -43.26
CA LEU A 714 20.46 -5.55 -42.50
C LEU A 714 21.50 -6.67 -42.59
N ASP A 715 22.15 -7.03 -41.52
CA ASP A 715 23.00 -8.21 -41.46
C ASP A 715 22.14 -9.48 -41.31
N THR A 716 22.27 -10.38 -42.27
CA THR A 716 21.50 -11.62 -42.30
C THR A 716 22.18 -12.76 -41.52
N ARG A 717 23.34 -12.52 -40.90
CA ARG A 717 24.08 -13.51 -40.10
C ARG A 717 23.26 -14.02 -38.95
N ALA A 718 23.41 -15.31 -38.62
CA ALA A 718 22.98 -15.97 -37.41
C ALA A 718 23.95 -17.08 -37.03
N SER A 719 24.06 -17.42 -35.75
CA SER A 719 24.93 -18.51 -35.26
C SER A 719 24.48 -19.89 -35.80
N LYS A 720 23.17 -20.08 -35.96
CA LYS A 720 22.58 -21.33 -36.47
C LYS A 720 21.95 -21.11 -37.84
N LEU A 721 21.96 -22.17 -38.64
CA LEU A 721 21.27 -22.18 -39.93
C LEU A 721 19.76 -22.07 -39.73
N ALA A 722 19.12 -21.13 -40.37
CA ALA A 722 17.67 -20.92 -40.33
C ALA A 722 17.13 -20.47 -41.69
N TYR A 723 16.14 -21.16 -42.19
CA TYR A 723 15.44 -20.87 -43.43
C TYR A 723 14.19 -20.04 -43.16
N ARG A 724 13.67 -19.38 -44.20
CA ARG A 724 12.38 -18.66 -44.16
C ARG A 724 12.24 -17.65 -43.03
N GLN A 725 13.32 -16.97 -42.68
CA GLN A 725 13.32 -16.02 -41.59
C GLN A 725 12.83 -14.64 -42.05
N LEU A 726 11.69 -14.21 -41.50
CA LEU A 726 11.22 -12.83 -41.64
C LEU A 726 12.05 -11.95 -40.69
N VAL A 727 12.98 -11.17 -41.25
CA VAL A 727 14.02 -10.50 -40.46
C VAL A 727 13.83 -8.99 -40.35
N TRP A 728 13.07 -8.42 -41.28
CA TRP A 728 12.82 -6.99 -41.35
C TRP A 728 11.38 -6.75 -41.79
N THR A 729 10.74 -5.69 -41.26
CA THR A 729 9.38 -5.28 -41.60
C THR A 729 9.30 -3.77 -41.73
N ARG A 730 8.40 -3.29 -42.62
CA ARG A 730 8.03 -1.89 -42.78
C ARG A 730 6.51 -1.80 -42.93
N ALA A 731 5.88 -0.95 -42.11
CA ALA A 731 4.47 -0.63 -42.22
C ALA A 731 4.26 0.79 -42.75
N TRP A 732 3.14 0.99 -43.43
CA TRP A 732 2.66 2.26 -43.95
C TRP A 732 1.30 2.59 -43.34
N LYS A 733 0.99 3.88 -43.27
CA LYS A 733 -0.25 4.37 -42.69
C LYS A 733 -1.50 3.91 -43.49
N ALA A 734 -1.38 3.79 -44.79
CA ALA A 734 -2.42 3.33 -45.70
C ALA A 734 -1.88 2.24 -46.64
N SER A 735 -2.79 1.48 -47.28
CA SER A 735 -2.41 0.55 -48.34
C SER A 735 -2.02 1.36 -49.58
N GLY A 736 -0.90 1.00 -50.20
CA GLY A 736 -0.36 1.65 -51.37
C GLY A 736 0.50 0.70 -52.22
N LYS A 737 0.86 1.13 -53.42
CA LYS A 737 1.84 0.43 -54.26
C LYS A 737 3.24 0.73 -53.73
N HIS A 738 3.98 -0.30 -53.34
CA HIS A 738 5.30 -0.18 -52.78
C HIS A 738 6.29 -1.12 -53.42
N THR A 739 7.57 -0.74 -53.43
CA THR A 739 8.66 -1.56 -53.93
C THR A 739 9.71 -1.76 -52.84
N ILE A 740 9.95 -3.01 -52.43
CA ILE A 740 11.11 -3.38 -51.63
C ILE A 740 12.22 -3.86 -52.55
N LYS A 741 13.39 -3.19 -52.48
CA LYS A 741 14.59 -3.61 -53.15
C LYS A 741 15.67 -3.94 -52.14
N VAL A 742 16.31 -5.06 -52.30
CA VAL A 742 17.50 -5.46 -51.53
C VAL A 742 18.73 -5.41 -52.43
N VAL A 743 19.81 -4.90 -51.90
CA VAL A 743 21.09 -4.79 -52.60
C VAL A 743 22.17 -5.49 -51.76
N VAL A 744 22.95 -6.36 -52.40
CA VAL A 744 24.07 -7.06 -51.72
C VAL A 744 25.12 -6.06 -51.27
N ALA A 745 25.38 -5.98 -49.98
CA ALA A 745 26.32 -5.00 -49.42
C ALA A 745 27.79 -5.32 -49.69
N GLY A 746 28.13 -6.58 -50.00
CA GLY A 746 29.52 -7.03 -50.17
C GLY A 746 30.28 -7.04 -48.84
N THR A 747 29.71 -7.59 -47.80
CA THR A 747 30.32 -7.66 -46.47
C THR A 747 31.65 -8.38 -46.49
N SER A 748 32.74 -7.76 -46.02
CA SER A 748 34.06 -8.35 -45.98
C SER A 748 34.06 -9.69 -45.23
N GLY A 749 34.70 -10.71 -45.75
CA GLY A 749 34.73 -12.08 -45.23
C GLY A 749 33.39 -12.86 -45.34
N ARG A 750 32.28 -12.19 -45.64
CA ARG A 750 30.94 -12.80 -45.77
C ARG A 750 30.13 -12.14 -46.88
N PRO A 751 30.58 -12.14 -48.15
CA PRO A 751 29.92 -11.40 -49.23
C PRO A 751 28.58 -12.00 -49.64
N THR A 752 28.33 -13.29 -49.41
CA THR A 752 27.14 -14.01 -49.87
C THR A 752 25.91 -13.64 -49.02
N VAL A 753 24.83 -13.34 -49.71
CA VAL A 753 23.49 -13.22 -49.10
C VAL A 753 22.55 -14.22 -49.76
N CYS A 754 21.51 -14.68 -49.05
CA CYS A 754 20.52 -15.58 -49.61
C CYS A 754 19.12 -15.07 -49.27
N ILE A 755 18.37 -14.68 -50.32
CA ILE A 755 16.99 -14.21 -50.21
C ILE A 755 16.00 -15.32 -50.50
N ASP A 756 14.83 -15.27 -49.85
CA ASP A 756 13.75 -16.26 -49.95
C ASP A 756 12.38 -15.64 -50.26
N GLY A 757 12.34 -14.31 -50.41
CA GLY A 757 11.14 -13.58 -50.80
C GLY A 757 10.74 -12.47 -49.83
N ILE A 758 9.49 -12.05 -49.96
CA ILE A 758 8.84 -11.13 -49.03
C ILE A 758 7.49 -11.67 -48.54
N ALA A 759 7.12 -11.29 -47.34
CA ALA A 759 5.74 -11.42 -46.83
C ALA A 759 5.12 -10.03 -46.74
N TYR A 760 3.83 -9.87 -47.03
CA TYR A 760 3.17 -8.57 -46.92
C TYR A 760 1.70 -8.67 -46.55
N ILE A 761 1.16 -7.58 -45.98
CA ILE A 761 -0.25 -7.41 -45.63
C ILE A 761 -0.89 -6.44 -46.61
N ARG A 762 -2.02 -6.87 -47.18
CA ARG A 762 -2.82 -6.05 -48.12
C ARG A 762 -3.81 -5.16 -47.38
#